data_72b54832d7fdf2fbd9a3e830c92b44c2
#
_entry.id   72b54832d7fdf2fbd9a3e830c92b44c2
#
_cell.length_a   1.000
_cell.length_b   1.000
_cell.length_c   1.000
_cell.angle_alpha   90.00
_cell.angle_beta   90.00
_cell.angle_gamma   90.00
#
_symmetry.space_group_name_H-M   'P 1'
#
loop_
_entity.id
_entity.type
_entity.pdbx_description
1 polymer ?
#
loop_
_entity_poly.entity_id
_entity_poly.type
_entity_poly.pdbx_seq_one_letter_code
_entity_poly.pdbx_strand_id
1 'polypeptide(L)'
;MEALDVGGYVLVSLAALVFLFLQSWFAATVVRRVVGVPTGWPRTLAVGLVMSAVVAVTVQYLYRAGTGHNTTGLDVSPGVAVLFMVLALGWIFALGVGALVMLEAAFPTGSLPSPQSLFFGWKSRRRRARRYAQVVSIAVRHGLGSQLRGFGGDSPGREVKTARALKESLAEAGVTFVKLGQMLSTRRDILPPVFVRELETLQTEVTPEPWSVIEPAITERLGRPIDEVFARIGSTPLAAASVAQVHEATLLDGTEVIVKVQRPKALNQVTQDLDIILRLAAWLNKTTTWGRDLGVKSLAAGFANTLEEELDYRIELDNMASIEASLTRSGKFDVTVPHGYPGLSGERLLVMDRLPGQPVSRAGALLTGLSDAERSRLATTLLGATLEQIIGDGIFHADLHAGNIFITPEGKLGLLDFGAVGRLDPGTQTSLGLMLYSIDQNDSAGATDAIIELLGRPDGLDDRDVERAVGELLLRYGGGIRAAQGQKLFDDLFNLVLAHRFSVPAPISAAFRAMATVEGALLTIDPNFDVVAVSRREGNRLVRSKLKGTKITDELQRRALQLMPMIDRMPRRINKITEDLEQGRFSMNMRVLENPSDRSFLTSLFQQLIVAVLAGAAVVGAIMLITSDEGPLLTKDIHLYSFFGFVLLFGGFVLSMRSLMLVFRRDGQG
;
A
#
# COMPACT_ATOMS: atom_id res chain seq x y z
N MET A 1 14.69 60.73 -32.53
CA MET A 1 13.97 59.63 -31.83
C MET A 1 12.87 60.30 -31.05
N GLU A 2 11.67 60.45 -31.67
CA GLU A 2 10.51 61.08 -31.05
C GLU A 2 10.10 60.22 -29.82
N ALA A 3 9.81 60.91 -28.74
CA ALA A 3 9.34 60.27 -27.53
C ALA A 3 7.97 59.64 -27.83
N LEU A 4 7.89 58.31 -27.72
CA LEU A 4 6.61 57.61 -27.79
C LEU A 4 5.72 58.17 -26.67
N ASP A 5 4.50 58.57 -27.07
CA ASP A 5 3.43 58.95 -26.13
C ASP A 5 3.12 57.76 -25.19
N VAL A 6 2.56 58.03 -24.00
CA VAL A 6 2.24 57.02 -22.99
C VAL A 6 1.47 55.85 -23.58
N GLY A 7 0.61 56.11 -24.59
CA GLY A 7 -0.09 55.06 -25.34
C GLY A 7 0.83 54.15 -26.15
N GLY A 8 1.91 54.68 -26.70
CA GLY A 8 2.93 53.90 -27.41
C GLY A 8 3.74 52.99 -26.49
N TYR A 9 4.09 53.46 -25.28
CA TYR A 9 4.78 52.59 -24.30
C TYR A 9 3.88 51.45 -23.80
N VAL A 10 2.58 51.69 -23.59
CA VAL A 10 1.61 50.67 -23.19
C VAL A 10 1.45 49.64 -24.32
N LEU A 11 1.35 50.08 -25.57
CA LEU A 11 1.21 49.15 -26.71
C LEU A 11 2.44 48.29 -26.94
N VAL A 12 3.64 48.85 -26.83
CA VAL A 12 4.91 48.11 -26.92
C VAL A 12 5.05 47.12 -25.76
N SER A 13 4.68 47.52 -24.53
CA SER A 13 4.70 46.63 -23.36
C SER A 13 3.70 45.47 -23.51
N LEU A 14 2.51 45.72 -24.01
CA LEU A 14 1.50 44.70 -24.28
C LEU A 14 1.98 43.73 -25.38
N ALA A 15 2.56 44.23 -26.46
CA ALA A 15 3.11 43.41 -27.52
C ALA A 15 4.27 42.53 -27.01
N ALA A 16 5.15 43.05 -26.15
CA ALA A 16 6.23 42.30 -25.52
C ALA A 16 5.69 41.18 -24.61
N LEU A 17 4.65 41.44 -23.81
CA LEU A 17 3.98 40.44 -22.99
C LEU A 17 3.33 39.32 -23.82
N VAL A 18 2.64 39.67 -24.89
CA VAL A 18 2.03 38.72 -25.82
C VAL A 18 3.12 37.86 -26.48
N PHE A 19 4.20 38.48 -26.94
CA PHE A 19 5.34 37.76 -27.53
C PHE A 19 5.98 36.78 -26.52
N LEU A 20 6.23 37.19 -25.28
CA LEU A 20 6.75 36.37 -24.21
C LEU A 20 5.83 35.18 -23.95
N PHE A 21 4.52 35.41 -23.89
CA PHE A 21 3.53 34.35 -23.69
C PHE A 21 3.54 33.33 -24.84
N LEU A 22 3.47 33.80 -26.08
CA LEU A 22 3.47 32.94 -27.29
C LEU A 22 4.75 32.12 -27.39
N GLN A 23 5.90 32.72 -27.18
CA GLN A 23 7.21 32.04 -27.16
C GLN A 23 7.27 30.97 -26.07
N SER A 24 6.84 31.29 -24.84
CA SER A 24 6.81 30.36 -23.73
C SER A 24 5.83 29.22 -23.98
N TRP A 25 4.66 29.52 -24.55
CA TRP A 25 3.66 28.52 -24.93
C TRP A 25 4.17 27.57 -26.02
N PHE A 26 4.84 28.11 -27.02
CA PHE A 26 5.44 27.33 -28.10
C PHE A 26 6.56 26.44 -27.60
N ALA A 27 7.48 26.97 -26.77
CA ALA A 27 8.54 26.18 -26.13
C ALA A 27 7.98 25.06 -25.28
N ALA A 28 6.96 25.34 -24.44
CA ALA A 28 6.28 24.32 -23.63
C ALA A 28 5.62 23.24 -24.49
N THR A 29 5.03 23.62 -25.61
CA THR A 29 4.36 22.71 -26.54
C THR A 29 5.38 21.79 -27.23
N VAL A 30 6.52 22.33 -27.63
CA VAL A 30 7.62 21.55 -28.22
C VAL A 30 8.20 20.58 -27.19
N VAL A 31 8.48 21.03 -25.96
CA VAL A 31 9.00 20.16 -24.90
C VAL A 31 8.01 19.03 -24.58
N ARG A 32 6.72 19.33 -24.47
CA ARG A 32 5.69 18.32 -24.19
C ARG A 32 5.47 17.33 -25.32
N ARG A 33 5.42 17.82 -26.58
CA ARG A 33 5.09 16.96 -27.74
C ARG A 33 6.32 16.27 -28.34
N VAL A 34 7.45 16.97 -28.43
CA VAL A 34 8.65 16.44 -29.08
C VAL A 34 9.54 15.70 -28.08
N VAL A 35 9.75 16.29 -26.91
CA VAL A 35 10.63 15.72 -25.87
C VAL A 35 9.86 14.81 -24.92
N GLY A 36 8.53 14.97 -24.81
CA GLY A 36 7.66 14.11 -23.98
C GLY A 36 7.72 14.42 -22.49
N VAL A 37 8.19 15.60 -22.09
CA VAL A 37 8.39 16.01 -20.69
C VAL A 37 7.27 16.95 -20.24
N PRO A 38 6.52 16.66 -19.16
CA PRO A 38 5.52 17.56 -18.61
C PRO A 38 6.20 18.76 -17.92
N THR A 39 6.14 19.94 -18.52
CA THR A 39 6.68 21.18 -17.95
C THR A 39 5.59 22.05 -17.34
N GLY A 40 5.83 22.60 -16.14
CA GLY A 40 4.92 23.49 -15.44
C GLY A 40 5.01 24.95 -15.96
N TRP A 41 3.87 25.68 -15.99
CA TRP A 41 3.79 27.06 -16.45
C TRP A 41 4.80 28.04 -15.81
N PRO A 42 5.07 28.03 -14.49
CA PRO A 42 6.02 28.98 -13.89
C PRO A 42 7.44 28.87 -14.45
N ARG A 43 7.87 27.64 -14.76
CA ARG A 43 9.21 27.37 -15.31
C ARG A 43 9.31 27.76 -16.77
N THR A 44 8.27 27.48 -17.55
CA THR A 44 8.23 27.89 -18.96
C THR A 44 8.24 29.41 -19.09
N LEU A 45 7.57 30.14 -18.20
CA LEU A 45 7.62 31.60 -18.15
C LEU A 45 9.00 32.11 -17.76
N ALA A 46 9.65 31.53 -16.73
CA ALA A 46 10.99 31.93 -16.30
C ALA A 46 12.03 31.73 -17.41
N VAL A 47 12.06 30.54 -18.04
CA VAL A 47 12.97 30.25 -19.14
C VAL A 47 12.63 31.12 -20.36
N GLY A 48 11.33 31.33 -20.67
CA GLY A 48 10.88 32.21 -21.73
C GLY A 48 11.35 33.66 -21.55
N LEU A 49 11.34 34.16 -20.32
CA LEU A 49 11.81 35.52 -20.02
C LEU A 49 13.35 35.66 -20.24
N VAL A 50 14.12 34.66 -19.80
CA VAL A 50 15.57 34.62 -20.06
C VAL A 50 15.86 34.52 -21.56
N MET A 51 15.16 33.66 -22.28
CA MET A 51 15.27 33.53 -23.74
C MET A 51 14.93 34.83 -24.44
N SER A 52 13.85 35.52 -24.04
CA SER A 52 13.45 36.81 -24.64
C SER A 52 14.52 37.88 -24.41
N ALA A 53 15.15 37.93 -23.26
CA ALA A 53 16.25 38.85 -22.98
C ALA A 53 17.47 38.56 -23.89
N VAL A 54 17.85 37.28 -24.05
CA VAL A 54 18.95 36.87 -24.93
C VAL A 54 18.64 37.17 -26.38
N VAL A 55 17.40 36.91 -26.85
CA VAL A 55 16.93 37.27 -28.20
C VAL A 55 17.05 38.77 -28.44
N ALA A 56 16.57 39.60 -27.50
CA ALA A 56 16.63 41.05 -27.64
C ALA A 56 18.07 41.56 -27.82
N VAL A 57 19.00 41.06 -26.99
CA VAL A 57 20.42 41.40 -27.07
C VAL A 57 21.03 40.94 -28.42
N THR A 58 20.71 39.72 -28.86
CA THR A 58 21.23 39.14 -30.10
C THR A 58 20.70 39.90 -31.33
N VAL A 59 19.40 40.20 -31.37
CA VAL A 59 18.79 40.99 -32.45
C VAL A 59 19.37 42.39 -32.50
N GLN A 60 19.55 43.06 -31.36
CA GLN A 60 20.15 44.37 -31.31
C GLN A 60 21.61 44.36 -31.79
N TYR A 61 22.38 43.34 -31.44
CA TYR A 61 23.76 43.19 -31.90
C TYR A 61 23.83 42.96 -33.41
N LEU A 62 23.03 42.03 -33.94
CA LEU A 62 23.00 41.71 -35.38
C LEU A 62 22.45 42.87 -36.23
N TYR A 63 21.47 43.61 -35.72
CA TYR A 63 20.94 44.82 -36.37
C TYR A 63 22.03 45.90 -36.50
N ARG A 64 22.78 46.15 -35.44
CA ARG A 64 23.91 47.10 -35.46
C ARG A 64 25.01 46.64 -36.42
N ALA A 65 25.31 45.35 -36.50
CA ALA A 65 26.28 44.77 -37.42
C ALA A 65 25.86 44.93 -38.89
N GLY A 66 24.56 44.69 -39.19
CA GLY A 66 24.02 44.80 -40.55
C GLY A 66 23.75 46.20 -41.07
N THR A 67 23.68 47.23 -40.20
CA THR A 67 23.47 48.65 -40.56
C THR A 67 24.78 49.47 -40.66
N GLY A 68 25.95 48.84 -40.59
CA GLY A 68 27.24 49.52 -40.69
C GLY A 68 27.64 50.42 -39.50
N HIS A 69 26.86 50.43 -38.42
CA HIS A 69 27.12 51.17 -37.19
C HIS A 69 27.96 50.39 -36.18
N ASN A 70 28.81 49.47 -36.65
CA ASN A 70 29.47 48.52 -35.78
C ASN A 70 30.97 48.85 -35.63
N THR A 71 31.43 48.89 -34.39
CA THR A 71 32.83 49.07 -34.02
C THR A 71 33.66 47.77 -34.12
N THR A 72 33.09 46.66 -34.57
CA THR A 72 33.70 45.32 -34.56
C THR A 72 34.16 44.81 -35.92
N GLY A 73 34.07 45.63 -37.01
CA GLY A 73 34.66 45.32 -38.32
C GLY A 73 34.03 44.19 -39.13
N LEU A 74 32.90 43.64 -38.72
CA LEU A 74 32.16 42.64 -39.47
C LEU A 74 31.22 43.32 -40.48
N ASP A 75 31.68 43.39 -41.75
CA ASP A 75 30.86 43.90 -42.88
C ASP A 75 30.05 42.74 -43.46
N VAL A 76 28.80 42.61 -42.99
CA VAL A 76 27.92 41.49 -43.35
C VAL A 76 26.76 42.03 -44.19
N SER A 77 26.52 41.43 -45.35
CA SER A 77 25.41 41.85 -46.19
C SER A 77 24.04 41.64 -45.45
N PRO A 78 23.03 42.50 -45.71
CA PRO A 78 21.74 42.41 -45.00
C PRO A 78 21.08 41.03 -45.08
N GLY A 79 21.18 40.32 -46.21
CA GLY A 79 20.62 38.97 -46.35
C GLY A 79 21.31 37.94 -45.50
N VAL A 80 22.62 38.03 -45.34
CA VAL A 80 23.40 37.15 -44.49
C VAL A 80 23.18 37.45 -43.01
N ALA A 81 22.98 38.71 -42.64
CA ALA A 81 22.63 39.11 -41.28
C ALA A 81 21.26 38.48 -40.84
N VAL A 82 20.27 38.48 -41.76
CA VAL A 82 18.97 37.83 -41.53
C VAL A 82 19.13 36.32 -41.36
N LEU A 83 19.97 35.67 -42.15
CA LEU A 83 20.21 34.23 -42.05
C LEU A 83 20.87 33.85 -40.72
N PHE A 84 21.89 34.58 -40.27
CA PHE A 84 22.51 34.40 -38.96
C PHE A 84 21.53 34.70 -37.82
N MET A 85 20.63 35.66 -37.97
CA MET A 85 19.60 35.96 -37.02
C MET A 85 18.64 34.74 -36.83
N VAL A 86 18.18 34.13 -37.93
CA VAL A 86 17.33 32.94 -37.90
C VAL A 86 18.04 31.76 -37.23
N LEU A 87 19.32 31.54 -37.57
CA LEU A 87 20.13 30.49 -36.96
C LEU A 87 20.33 30.73 -35.45
N ALA A 88 20.69 31.95 -35.06
CA ALA A 88 20.87 32.31 -33.65
C ALA A 88 19.57 32.15 -32.83
N LEU A 89 18.44 32.57 -33.38
CA LEU A 89 17.12 32.37 -32.77
C LEU A 89 16.80 30.87 -32.59
N GLY A 90 17.12 30.06 -33.61
CA GLY A 90 16.99 28.60 -33.53
C GLY A 90 17.82 28.00 -32.37
N TRP A 91 19.09 28.40 -32.27
CA TRP A 91 19.97 27.91 -31.17
C TRP A 91 19.55 28.42 -29.80
N ILE A 92 19.12 29.68 -29.65
CA ILE A 92 18.58 30.23 -28.42
C ILE A 92 17.35 29.43 -28.00
N PHE A 93 16.46 29.14 -28.95
CA PHE A 93 15.28 28.31 -28.70
C PHE A 93 15.66 26.88 -28.22
N ALA A 94 16.63 26.25 -28.89
CA ALA A 94 17.10 24.92 -28.51
C ALA A 94 17.71 24.86 -27.09
N LEU A 95 18.55 25.84 -26.76
CA LEU A 95 19.13 25.96 -25.44
C LEU A 95 18.06 26.19 -24.38
N GLY A 96 17.02 26.97 -24.70
CA GLY A 96 15.87 27.15 -23.82
C GLY A 96 15.06 25.86 -23.60
N VAL A 97 14.84 25.08 -24.65
CA VAL A 97 14.23 23.73 -24.55
C VAL A 97 15.12 22.82 -23.70
N GLY A 98 16.44 22.84 -23.91
CA GLY A 98 17.41 22.09 -23.12
C GLY A 98 17.38 22.48 -21.64
N ALA A 99 17.32 23.76 -21.34
CA ALA A 99 17.23 24.28 -19.97
C ALA A 99 15.91 23.82 -19.28
N LEU A 100 14.77 23.85 -20.00
CA LEU A 100 13.51 23.35 -19.48
C LEU A 100 13.57 21.86 -19.14
N VAL A 101 14.23 21.10 -19.98
CA VAL A 101 14.41 19.67 -19.82
C VAL A 101 15.33 19.37 -18.61
N MET A 102 16.46 20.07 -18.48
CA MET A 102 17.36 19.93 -17.33
C MET A 102 16.69 20.34 -16.02
N LEU A 103 15.91 21.43 -16.03
CA LEU A 103 15.14 21.88 -14.87
C LEU A 103 14.10 20.85 -14.46
N GLU A 104 13.46 20.18 -15.41
CA GLU A 104 12.48 19.13 -15.12
C GLU A 104 13.15 17.86 -14.58
N ALA A 105 14.32 17.50 -15.10
CA ALA A 105 15.11 16.36 -14.59
C ALA A 105 15.64 16.59 -13.17
N ALA A 106 16.11 17.81 -12.87
CA ALA A 106 16.63 18.18 -11.55
C ALA A 106 15.51 18.41 -10.52
N PHE A 107 14.39 19.00 -10.97
CA PHE A 107 13.26 19.38 -10.12
C PHE A 107 11.93 19.03 -10.83
N PRO A 108 11.39 17.79 -10.70
CA PRO A 108 10.15 17.40 -11.39
C PRO A 108 8.96 18.33 -11.13
N THR A 109 8.12 18.52 -12.15
CA THR A 109 6.90 19.33 -12.02
C THR A 109 5.99 18.79 -10.93
N GLY A 110 5.59 19.65 -9.98
CA GLY A 110 4.86 19.27 -8.77
C GLY A 110 5.73 19.11 -7.52
N SER A 111 7.07 19.08 -7.63
CA SER A 111 7.99 19.04 -6.48
C SER A 111 8.09 20.38 -5.74
N LEU A 112 7.81 21.50 -6.42
CA LEU A 112 7.79 22.83 -5.80
C LEU A 112 6.35 23.18 -5.41
N PRO A 113 6.12 23.57 -4.13
CA PRO A 113 4.80 23.99 -3.68
C PRO A 113 4.35 25.28 -4.37
N SER A 114 3.05 25.39 -4.68
CA SER A 114 2.50 26.62 -5.28
C SER A 114 2.71 27.83 -4.36
N PRO A 115 2.94 29.06 -4.90
CA PRO A 115 3.10 30.27 -4.07
C PRO A 115 1.93 30.54 -3.13
N GLN A 116 0.69 30.22 -3.55
CA GLN A 116 -0.50 30.34 -2.71
C GLN A 116 -0.49 29.34 -1.55
N SER A 117 0.05 28.12 -1.76
CA SER A 117 0.21 27.14 -0.70
C SER A 117 1.36 27.49 0.27
N LEU A 118 2.27 28.39 -0.07
CA LEU A 118 3.32 28.88 0.83
C LEU A 118 2.79 29.82 1.91
N PHE A 119 1.74 30.62 1.62
CA PHE A 119 1.16 31.57 2.56
C PHE A 119 0.08 30.97 3.47
N PHE A 120 -0.78 30.07 2.94
CA PHE A 120 -1.83 29.41 3.72
C PHE A 120 -1.32 28.08 4.28
N GLY A 121 -1.11 28.02 5.61
CA GLY A 121 -0.75 26.78 6.32
C GLY A 121 0.69 26.70 6.84
N TRP A 122 1.42 27.80 6.95
CA TRP A 122 2.79 27.81 7.48
C TRP A 122 2.91 27.19 8.88
N LYS A 123 1.95 27.44 9.79
CA LYS A 123 1.95 26.87 11.15
C LYS A 123 1.80 25.34 11.12
N SER A 124 0.94 24.78 10.27
CA SER A 124 0.73 23.34 10.14
C SER A 124 1.91 22.65 9.45
N ARG A 125 2.53 23.31 8.45
CA ARG A 125 3.75 22.80 7.78
C ARG A 125 4.95 22.80 8.71
N ARG A 126 5.12 23.86 9.52
CA ARG A 126 6.23 23.93 10.48
C ARG A 126 6.10 22.85 11.56
N ARG A 127 4.89 22.50 12.01
CA ARG A 127 4.66 21.38 12.93
C ARG A 127 4.99 20.06 12.26
N ARG A 128 4.48 19.81 11.04
CA ARG A 128 4.77 18.58 10.27
C ARG A 128 6.26 18.45 9.96
N ALA A 129 6.91 19.50 9.49
CA ALA A 129 8.34 19.50 9.22
C ALA A 129 9.18 19.21 10.48
N ARG A 130 8.79 19.80 11.63
CA ARG A 130 9.45 19.52 12.92
C ARG A 130 9.25 18.06 13.33
N ARG A 131 8.03 17.52 13.19
CA ARG A 131 7.73 16.12 13.52
C ARG A 131 8.47 15.15 12.59
N TYR A 132 8.50 15.43 11.28
CA TYR A 132 9.29 14.67 10.32
C TYR A 132 10.78 14.66 10.67
N ALA A 133 11.35 15.85 10.94
CA ALA A 133 12.74 15.97 11.37
C ALA A 133 13.03 15.22 12.68
N GLN A 134 12.08 15.22 13.63
CA GLN A 134 12.17 14.46 14.87
C GLN A 134 12.25 12.94 14.58
N VAL A 135 11.31 12.41 13.78
CA VAL A 135 11.27 10.96 13.44
C VAL A 135 12.55 10.53 12.70
N VAL A 136 12.99 11.33 11.72
CA VAL A 136 14.25 11.05 10.99
C VAL A 136 15.45 11.13 11.94
N SER A 137 15.49 12.11 12.84
CA SER A 137 16.55 12.24 13.85
C SER A 137 16.62 11.03 14.78
N ILE A 138 15.47 10.49 15.21
CA ILE A 138 15.38 9.27 16.02
C ILE A 138 15.99 8.09 15.23
N ALA A 139 15.55 7.88 13.99
CA ALA A 139 16.05 6.80 13.14
C ALA A 139 17.58 6.88 12.90
N VAL A 140 18.09 8.09 12.69
CA VAL A 140 19.54 8.32 12.52
C VAL A 140 20.31 8.08 13.82
N ARG A 141 19.78 8.52 14.96
CA ARG A 141 20.39 8.35 16.29
C ARG A 141 20.54 6.87 16.68
N HIS A 142 19.55 6.05 16.35
CA HIS A 142 19.59 4.60 16.54
C HIS A 142 20.38 3.87 15.42
N GLY A 143 21.01 4.61 14.49
CA GLY A 143 21.91 4.04 13.49
C GLY A 143 21.23 3.41 12.27
N LEU A 144 19.90 3.55 12.11
CA LEU A 144 19.17 2.97 10.98
C LEU A 144 19.65 3.51 9.63
N GLY A 145 20.09 4.76 9.55
CA GLY A 145 20.55 5.38 8.30
C GLY A 145 21.78 4.72 7.65
N SER A 146 22.69 4.15 8.44
CA SER A 146 23.86 3.42 7.96
C SER A 146 23.58 1.93 7.73
N GLN A 147 22.67 1.36 8.50
CA GLN A 147 22.35 -0.07 8.48
C GLN A 147 21.36 -0.43 7.35
N LEU A 148 20.47 0.48 6.98
CA LEU A 148 19.51 0.30 5.88
C LEU A 148 20.16 0.20 4.50
N ARG A 149 21.37 0.72 4.30
CA ARG A 149 22.14 0.57 3.05
C ARG A 149 22.73 -0.83 2.86
N GLY A 150 22.76 -1.65 3.91
CA GLY A 150 23.31 -3.01 3.92
C GLY A 150 22.26 -4.08 4.25
N PHE A 151 20.97 -3.80 4.10
CA PHE A 151 19.91 -4.78 4.28
C PHE A 151 20.05 -5.89 3.22
N GLY A 152 20.33 -7.12 3.66
CA GLY A 152 20.60 -8.27 2.77
C GLY A 152 22.05 -8.78 2.79
N GLY A 153 22.92 -8.29 3.68
CA GLY A 153 24.29 -8.83 3.85
C GLY A 153 24.36 -9.90 4.94
N ASP A 154 24.96 -11.04 4.63
CA ASP A 154 25.03 -12.32 5.38
C ASP A 154 25.74 -12.30 6.75
N SER A 155 25.51 -11.33 7.60
CA SER A 155 26.12 -11.30 8.94
C SER A 155 25.07 -11.37 10.04
N PRO A 156 24.86 -12.53 10.69
CA PRO A 156 23.81 -12.74 11.72
C PRO A 156 23.82 -11.71 12.86
N GLY A 157 25.00 -11.22 13.26
CA GLY A 157 25.12 -10.20 14.31
C GLY A 157 24.69 -8.80 13.91
N ARG A 158 24.62 -8.50 12.61
CA ARG A 158 24.16 -7.21 12.08
C ARG A 158 22.64 -7.14 12.07
N GLU A 159 21.96 -8.23 11.70
CA GLU A 159 20.49 -8.31 11.69
C GLU A 159 19.90 -8.07 13.08
N VAL A 160 20.45 -8.68 14.13
CA VAL A 160 20.00 -8.49 15.53
C VAL A 160 20.13 -7.02 15.94
N LYS A 161 21.28 -6.37 15.61
CA LYS A 161 21.48 -4.95 15.92
C LYS A 161 20.48 -4.06 15.18
N THR A 162 20.22 -4.35 13.90
CA THR A 162 19.25 -3.59 13.08
C THR A 162 17.83 -3.78 13.59
N ALA A 163 17.43 -4.99 13.96
CA ALA A 163 16.12 -5.28 14.53
C ALA A 163 15.90 -4.53 15.85
N ARG A 164 16.90 -4.52 16.72
CA ARG A 164 16.86 -3.77 17.98
C ARG A 164 16.80 -2.27 17.76
N ALA A 165 17.64 -1.73 16.86
CA ALA A 165 17.63 -0.31 16.50
C ALA A 165 16.27 0.13 15.91
N LEU A 166 15.64 -0.73 15.10
CA LEU A 166 14.29 -0.49 14.58
C LEU A 166 13.27 -0.44 15.71
N LYS A 167 13.26 -1.44 16.61
CA LYS A 167 12.38 -1.47 17.78
C LYS A 167 12.51 -0.21 18.62
N GLU A 168 13.75 0.16 19.00
CA GLU A 168 14.02 1.32 19.84
C GLU A 168 13.59 2.62 19.14
N SER A 169 13.82 2.73 17.83
CA SER A 169 13.37 3.87 17.03
C SER A 169 11.85 3.98 16.99
N LEU A 170 11.14 2.88 16.81
CA LEU A 170 9.67 2.84 16.80
C LEU A 170 9.10 3.18 18.19
N ALA A 171 9.70 2.66 19.25
CA ALA A 171 9.30 2.96 20.63
C ALA A 171 9.47 4.46 20.96
N GLU A 172 10.61 5.06 20.61
CA GLU A 172 10.88 6.49 20.85
C GLU A 172 10.05 7.40 19.94
N ALA A 173 9.74 6.96 18.72
CA ALA A 173 8.92 7.73 17.78
C ALA A 173 7.46 7.88 18.24
N GLY A 174 7.00 7.01 19.14
CA GLY A 174 5.70 7.12 19.81
C GLY A 174 4.65 6.15 19.29
N VAL A 175 3.44 6.31 19.82
CA VAL A 175 2.33 5.37 19.76
C VAL A 175 2.01 4.83 18.35
N THR A 176 1.93 5.71 17.36
CA THR A 176 1.65 5.32 15.96
C THR A 176 2.72 4.39 15.40
N PHE A 177 3.98 4.67 15.72
CA PHE A 177 5.12 3.86 15.29
C PHE A 177 5.23 2.55 16.07
N VAL A 178 4.87 2.53 17.37
CA VAL A 178 4.75 1.31 18.16
C VAL A 178 3.70 0.38 17.53
N LYS A 179 2.53 0.92 17.17
CA LYS A 179 1.49 0.16 16.46
C LYS A 179 1.96 -0.36 15.10
N LEU A 180 2.70 0.46 14.33
CA LEU A 180 3.34 -0.01 13.11
C LEU A 180 4.27 -1.20 13.38
N GLY A 181 5.10 -1.12 14.42
CA GLY A 181 5.98 -2.22 14.83
C GLY A 181 5.23 -3.47 15.25
N GLN A 182 4.13 -3.33 16.00
CA GLN A 182 3.25 -4.43 16.37
C GLN A 182 2.60 -5.09 15.15
N MET A 183 2.11 -4.31 14.18
CA MET A 183 1.59 -4.85 12.92
C MET A 183 2.70 -5.57 12.13
N LEU A 184 3.89 -5.01 12.07
CA LEU A 184 5.02 -5.63 11.39
C LEU A 184 5.47 -6.92 12.06
N SER A 185 5.36 -7.06 13.39
CA SER A 185 5.68 -8.29 14.11
C SER A 185 4.78 -9.48 13.75
N THR A 186 3.57 -9.22 13.25
CA THR A 186 2.66 -10.28 12.79
C THR A 186 2.95 -10.73 11.35
N ARG A 187 3.81 -10.00 10.62
CA ARG A 187 4.12 -10.26 9.20
C ARG A 187 5.37 -11.13 9.05
N ARG A 188 5.25 -12.39 9.52
CA ARG A 188 6.30 -13.42 9.40
C ARG A 188 6.58 -13.82 7.95
N ASP A 189 5.69 -13.48 7.04
CA ASP A 189 5.81 -13.67 5.59
C ASP A 189 6.81 -12.71 4.93
N ILE A 190 7.08 -11.56 5.57
CA ILE A 190 7.88 -10.48 5.00
C ILE A 190 9.15 -10.23 5.79
N LEU A 191 9.10 -10.35 7.11
CA LEU A 191 10.20 -10.01 7.99
C LEU A 191 10.97 -11.25 8.46
N PRO A 192 12.32 -11.17 8.51
CA PRO A 192 13.13 -12.23 9.11
C PRO A 192 12.72 -12.48 10.58
N PRO A 193 12.84 -13.74 11.08
CA PRO A 193 12.39 -14.11 12.43
C PRO A 193 13.02 -13.27 13.56
N VAL A 194 14.20 -12.73 13.34
CA VAL A 194 14.90 -11.86 14.31
C VAL A 194 14.15 -10.54 14.53
N PHE A 195 13.63 -9.93 13.44
CA PHE A 195 12.84 -8.69 13.52
C PHE A 195 11.50 -8.94 14.19
N VAL A 196 10.83 -10.04 13.82
CA VAL A 196 9.55 -10.42 14.42
C VAL A 196 9.69 -10.52 15.93
N ARG A 197 10.67 -11.29 16.44
CA ARG A 197 10.91 -11.46 17.90
C ARG A 197 11.19 -10.15 18.63
N GLU A 198 12.00 -9.27 18.04
CA GLU A 198 12.29 -7.97 18.68
C GLU A 198 11.05 -7.07 18.68
N LEU A 199 10.27 -7.04 17.61
CA LEU A 199 9.07 -6.20 17.48
C LEU A 199 7.90 -6.72 18.33
N GLU A 200 7.76 -8.03 18.55
CA GLU A 200 6.76 -8.63 19.45
C GLU A 200 6.88 -8.11 20.90
N THR A 201 8.07 -7.64 21.30
CA THR A 201 8.30 -7.08 22.64
C THR A 201 7.87 -5.61 22.78
N LEU A 202 7.36 -4.98 21.70
CA LEU A 202 6.87 -3.59 21.76
C LEU A 202 5.59 -3.51 22.59
N GLN A 203 5.67 -2.82 23.72
CA GLN A 203 4.53 -2.55 24.59
C GLN A 203 4.15 -1.06 24.52
N THR A 204 2.87 -0.79 24.67
CA THR A 204 2.35 0.58 24.69
C THR A 204 1.90 0.91 26.10
N GLU A 205 2.81 1.43 26.93
CA GLU A 205 2.42 2.09 28.17
C GLU A 205 2.06 3.54 27.88
N VAL A 206 0.82 3.89 28.15
CA VAL A 206 0.31 5.25 27.87
C VAL A 206 -0.23 5.86 29.14
N THR A 207 0.26 7.03 29.50
CA THR A 207 -0.30 7.81 30.60
C THR A 207 -1.69 8.31 30.22
N PRO A 208 -2.73 8.06 31.03
CA PRO A 208 -4.08 8.56 30.79
C PRO A 208 -4.12 10.08 30.68
N GLU A 209 -5.01 10.61 29.84
CA GLU A 209 -5.32 12.03 29.82
C GLU A 209 -6.24 12.40 31.01
N PRO A 210 -6.09 13.58 31.60
CA PRO A 210 -6.91 14.01 32.73
C PRO A 210 -8.37 14.13 32.34
N TRP A 211 -9.28 13.90 33.30
CA TRP A 211 -10.71 13.98 33.11
C TRP A 211 -11.17 15.31 32.50
N SER A 212 -10.55 16.43 32.90
CA SER A 212 -10.81 17.76 32.33
C SER A 212 -10.60 17.88 30.81
N VAL A 213 -9.93 16.93 30.18
CA VAL A 213 -9.76 16.86 28.73
C VAL A 213 -10.75 15.85 28.11
N ILE A 214 -11.07 14.80 28.84
CA ILE A 214 -11.92 13.70 28.37
C ILE A 214 -13.41 14.07 28.45
N GLU A 215 -13.85 14.69 29.55
CA GLU A 215 -15.24 15.08 29.74
C GLU A 215 -15.78 16.00 28.63
N PRO A 216 -15.09 17.10 28.24
CA PRO A 216 -15.52 17.92 27.11
C PRO A 216 -15.55 17.11 25.78
N ALA A 217 -14.62 16.18 25.59
CA ALA A 217 -14.60 15.34 24.41
C ALA A 217 -15.78 14.36 24.34
N ILE A 218 -16.22 13.82 25.47
CA ILE A 218 -17.44 12.99 25.53
C ILE A 218 -18.67 13.86 25.25
N THR A 219 -18.80 15.00 25.92
CA THR A 219 -19.93 15.97 25.78
C THR A 219 -20.07 16.40 24.30
N GLU A 220 -18.97 16.80 23.66
CA GLU A 220 -18.95 17.21 22.25
C GLU A 220 -19.49 16.09 21.33
N ARG A 221 -19.16 14.85 21.64
CA ARG A 221 -19.53 13.70 20.81
C ARG A 221 -20.93 13.19 21.06
N LEU A 222 -21.43 13.31 22.29
CA LEU A 222 -22.82 13.05 22.62
C LEU A 222 -23.76 14.12 22.06
N GLY A 223 -23.24 15.33 21.81
CA GLY A 223 -24.06 16.49 21.39
C GLY A 223 -25.00 17.03 22.48
N ARG A 224 -24.88 16.54 23.72
CA ARG A 224 -25.68 16.91 24.90
C ARG A 224 -24.88 16.70 26.19
N PRO A 225 -25.29 17.32 27.31
CA PRO A 225 -24.61 17.15 28.59
C PRO A 225 -24.53 15.68 29.04
N ILE A 226 -23.44 15.36 29.75
CA ILE A 226 -23.15 13.97 30.19
C ILE A 226 -24.23 13.48 31.17
N ASP A 227 -24.71 14.35 32.04
CA ASP A 227 -25.72 14.09 33.07
C ASP A 227 -27.14 13.83 32.50
N GLU A 228 -27.39 14.20 31.26
CA GLU A 228 -28.61 13.81 30.52
C GLU A 228 -28.55 12.36 29.98
N VAL A 229 -27.40 11.71 30.02
CA VAL A 229 -27.19 10.36 29.47
C VAL A 229 -26.80 9.39 30.58
N PHE A 230 -25.87 9.80 31.45
CA PHE A 230 -25.31 8.90 32.46
C PHE A 230 -25.70 9.41 33.85
N ALA A 231 -26.25 8.52 34.67
CA ALA A 231 -26.46 8.75 36.10
C ALA A 231 -25.12 8.92 36.85
N ARG A 232 -24.08 8.21 36.34
CA ARG A 232 -22.72 8.29 36.86
C ARG A 232 -21.73 7.92 35.77
N ILE A 233 -20.58 8.62 35.73
CA ILE A 233 -19.42 8.23 34.91
C ILE A 233 -18.15 8.38 35.76
N GLY A 234 -17.27 7.37 35.66
CA GLY A 234 -16.00 7.35 36.40
C GLY A 234 -14.99 8.31 35.79
N SER A 235 -14.47 9.24 36.57
CA SER A 235 -13.41 10.18 36.14
C SER A 235 -12.04 9.49 35.99
N THR A 236 -11.83 8.39 36.69
CA THR A 236 -10.62 7.55 36.56
C THR A 236 -10.86 6.50 35.48
N PRO A 237 -9.98 6.39 34.45
CA PRO A 237 -10.17 5.39 33.42
C PRO A 237 -9.93 3.97 33.96
N LEU A 238 -10.74 3.01 33.51
CA LEU A 238 -10.54 1.58 33.73
C LEU A 238 -9.31 1.07 32.98
N ALA A 239 -9.09 1.61 31.78
CA ALA A 239 -7.95 1.31 30.93
C ALA A 239 -7.60 2.52 30.03
N ALA A 240 -6.33 2.62 29.70
CA ALA A 240 -5.83 3.59 28.72
C ALA A 240 -5.05 2.85 27.63
N ALA A 241 -5.52 3.01 26.39
CA ALA A 241 -4.86 2.49 25.21
C ALA A 241 -4.13 3.61 24.45
N SER A 242 -3.47 3.25 23.40
CA SER A 242 -2.69 4.16 22.54
C SER A 242 -3.49 5.39 22.08
N VAL A 243 -4.72 5.18 21.60
CA VAL A 243 -5.59 6.22 21.03
C VAL A 243 -6.89 6.44 21.80
N ALA A 244 -7.17 5.63 22.84
CA ALA A 244 -8.42 5.60 23.56
C ALA A 244 -8.25 5.56 25.08
N GLN A 245 -9.30 5.98 25.79
CA GLN A 245 -9.50 5.67 27.22
C GLN A 245 -10.88 5.04 27.39
N VAL A 246 -10.97 4.17 28.38
CA VAL A 246 -12.16 3.40 28.72
C VAL A 246 -12.60 3.79 30.12
N HIS A 247 -13.84 4.22 30.27
CA HIS A 247 -14.44 4.63 31.54
C HIS A 247 -15.67 3.79 31.86
N GLU A 248 -15.88 3.50 33.12
CA GLU A 248 -17.12 2.90 33.61
C GLU A 248 -18.20 3.97 33.72
N ALA A 249 -19.41 3.64 33.35
CA ALA A 249 -20.56 4.51 33.51
C ALA A 249 -21.83 3.73 33.82
N THR A 250 -22.85 4.43 34.32
CA THR A 250 -24.19 3.90 34.55
C THR A 250 -25.17 4.78 33.81
N LEU A 251 -25.99 4.22 32.94
CA LEU A 251 -27.06 4.94 32.26
C LEU A 251 -28.15 5.39 33.24
N LEU A 252 -29.04 6.28 32.80
CA LEU A 252 -30.16 6.79 33.66
C LEU A 252 -31.12 5.69 34.08
N ASP A 253 -31.23 4.59 33.30
CA ASP A 253 -32.04 3.41 33.64
C ASP A 253 -31.38 2.43 34.60
N GLY A 254 -30.15 2.71 35.02
CA GLY A 254 -29.35 1.87 35.91
C GLY A 254 -28.47 0.84 35.21
N THR A 255 -28.47 0.77 33.89
CA THR A 255 -27.62 -0.17 33.13
C THR A 255 -26.14 0.20 33.26
N GLU A 256 -25.31 -0.77 33.64
CA GLU A 256 -23.85 -0.59 33.69
C GLU A 256 -23.25 -0.68 32.28
N VAL A 257 -22.51 0.37 31.88
CA VAL A 257 -21.91 0.48 30.55
C VAL A 257 -20.42 0.85 30.62
N ILE A 258 -19.74 0.60 29.53
CA ILE A 258 -18.38 1.03 29.25
C ILE A 258 -18.44 2.15 28.21
N VAL A 259 -17.71 3.23 28.46
CA VAL A 259 -17.55 4.36 27.56
C VAL A 259 -16.12 4.39 27.06
N LYS A 260 -15.91 4.02 25.79
CA LYS A 260 -14.61 4.06 25.10
C LYS A 260 -14.54 5.35 24.31
N VAL A 261 -13.61 6.25 24.66
CA VAL A 261 -13.48 7.58 24.08
C VAL A 261 -12.10 7.78 23.49
N GLN A 262 -12.01 8.34 22.28
CA GLN A 262 -10.72 8.67 21.67
C GLN A 262 -10.08 9.89 22.36
N ARG A 263 -8.78 9.77 22.57
CA ARG A 263 -7.96 10.81 23.17
C ARG A 263 -7.73 11.95 22.17
N PRO A 264 -8.14 13.20 22.46
CA PRO A 264 -8.10 14.29 21.47
C PRO A 264 -6.70 14.62 20.94
N LYS A 265 -5.66 14.48 21.77
CA LYS A 265 -4.27 14.73 21.38
C LYS A 265 -3.71 13.63 20.50
N ALA A 266 -4.06 12.37 20.79
CA ALA A 266 -3.57 11.22 20.06
C ALA A 266 -4.03 11.24 18.60
N LEU A 267 -5.28 11.58 18.32
CA LEU A 267 -5.84 11.64 16.98
C LEU A 267 -5.06 12.58 16.03
N ASN A 268 -4.78 13.80 16.51
CA ASN A 268 -4.02 14.77 15.74
C ASN A 268 -2.58 14.30 15.46
N GLN A 269 -1.98 13.56 16.38
CA GLN A 269 -0.64 13.01 16.22
C GLN A 269 -0.65 11.85 15.22
N VAL A 270 -1.61 10.93 15.34
CA VAL A 270 -1.76 9.78 14.42
C VAL A 270 -1.86 10.24 12.97
N THR A 271 -2.72 11.23 12.66
CA THR A 271 -2.88 11.75 11.29
C THR A 271 -1.56 12.32 10.73
N GLN A 272 -0.76 13.00 11.58
CA GLN A 272 0.53 13.54 11.16
C GLN A 272 1.57 12.42 10.95
N ASP A 273 1.59 11.44 11.84
CA ASP A 273 2.52 10.31 11.80
C ASP A 273 2.23 9.40 10.60
N LEU A 274 0.95 9.19 10.23
CA LEU A 274 0.57 8.45 9.02
C LEU A 274 1.09 9.11 7.73
N ASP A 275 0.96 10.44 7.60
CA ASP A 275 1.53 11.17 6.45
C ASP A 275 3.06 10.99 6.37
N ILE A 276 3.74 10.96 7.52
CA ILE A 276 5.19 10.71 7.60
C ILE A 276 5.52 9.28 7.16
N ILE A 277 4.81 8.28 7.68
CA ILE A 277 5.01 6.87 7.35
C ILE A 277 4.82 6.62 5.87
N LEU A 278 3.74 7.13 5.27
CA LEU A 278 3.45 6.97 3.84
C LEU A 278 4.51 7.61 2.95
N ARG A 279 5.00 8.81 3.31
CA ARG A 279 6.08 9.49 2.57
C ARG A 279 7.40 8.75 2.70
N LEU A 280 7.75 8.29 3.90
CA LEU A 280 8.96 7.53 4.13
C LEU A 280 8.94 6.20 3.38
N ALA A 281 7.80 5.51 3.39
CA ALA A 281 7.60 4.27 2.65
C ALA A 281 7.72 4.49 1.13
N ALA A 282 7.13 5.55 0.60
CA ALA A 282 7.25 5.92 -0.82
C ALA A 282 8.70 6.24 -1.20
N TRP A 283 9.45 6.92 -0.34
CA TRP A 283 10.86 7.22 -0.54
C TRP A 283 11.72 5.95 -0.50
N LEU A 284 11.53 5.07 0.50
CA LEU A 284 12.21 3.78 0.60
C LEU A 284 11.95 2.90 -0.63
N ASN A 285 10.70 2.81 -1.06
CA ASN A 285 10.31 2.06 -2.25
C ASN A 285 10.99 2.58 -3.53
N LYS A 286 11.24 3.90 -3.62
CA LYS A 286 11.91 4.52 -4.77
C LYS A 286 13.43 4.35 -4.73
N THR A 287 14.05 4.41 -3.55
CA THR A 287 15.50 4.57 -3.39
C THR A 287 16.25 3.28 -3.03
N THR A 288 15.53 2.24 -2.56
CA THR A 288 16.15 0.99 -2.11
C THR A 288 15.58 -0.22 -2.85
N THR A 289 16.41 -1.23 -3.14
CA THR A 289 15.97 -2.51 -3.73
C THR A 289 15.08 -3.26 -2.76
N TRP A 290 15.52 -3.44 -1.52
CA TRP A 290 14.75 -4.12 -0.48
C TRP A 290 13.38 -3.46 -0.20
N GLY A 291 13.27 -2.14 -0.32
CA GLY A 291 12.00 -1.44 -0.15
C GLY A 291 10.99 -1.77 -1.24
N ARG A 292 11.45 -2.05 -2.46
CA ARG A 292 10.62 -2.55 -3.57
C ARG A 292 10.28 -4.02 -3.36
N ASP A 293 11.27 -4.84 -3.05
CA ASP A 293 11.12 -6.29 -2.91
C ASP A 293 10.16 -6.66 -1.77
N LEU A 294 10.22 -5.93 -0.65
CA LEU A 294 9.30 -6.08 0.48
C LEU A 294 7.95 -5.35 0.30
N GLY A 295 7.77 -4.60 -0.78
CA GLY A 295 6.54 -3.85 -1.00
C GLY A 295 6.21 -2.82 0.08
N VAL A 296 7.24 -2.14 0.63
CA VAL A 296 7.10 -1.22 1.80
C VAL A 296 6.01 -0.16 1.59
N LYS A 297 5.81 0.31 0.35
CA LYS A 297 4.73 1.25 0.03
C LYS A 297 3.34 0.65 0.27
N SER A 298 3.11 -0.58 -0.17
CA SER A 298 1.84 -1.29 0.02
C SER A 298 1.60 -1.64 1.48
N LEU A 299 2.66 -2.01 2.21
CA LEU A 299 2.59 -2.26 3.66
C LEU A 299 2.18 -1.01 4.44
N ALA A 300 2.80 0.13 4.12
CA ALA A 300 2.46 1.40 4.76
C ALA A 300 1.03 1.86 4.43
N ALA A 301 0.56 1.65 3.20
CA ALA A 301 -0.81 1.95 2.82
C ALA A 301 -1.81 1.03 3.55
N GLY A 302 -1.53 -0.27 3.63
CA GLY A 302 -2.34 -1.21 4.41
C GLY A 302 -2.40 -0.84 5.90
N PHE A 303 -1.26 -0.46 6.50
CA PHE A 303 -1.22 0.03 7.87
C PHE A 303 -2.07 1.29 8.07
N ALA A 304 -1.96 2.25 7.16
CA ALA A 304 -2.73 3.49 7.24
C ALA A 304 -4.24 3.21 7.22
N ASN A 305 -4.70 2.37 6.30
CA ASN A 305 -6.11 1.99 6.21
C ASN A 305 -6.57 1.27 7.49
N THR A 306 -5.82 0.29 7.98
CA THR A 306 -6.17 -0.43 9.23
C THR A 306 -6.23 0.52 10.43
N LEU A 307 -5.30 1.46 10.54
CA LEU A 307 -5.30 2.42 11.65
C LEU A 307 -6.41 3.46 11.53
N GLU A 308 -6.77 3.88 10.31
CA GLU A 308 -7.93 4.76 10.05
C GLU A 308 -9.24 4.05 10.40
N GLU A 309 -9.38 2.76 10.05
CA GLU A 309 -10.52 1.93 10.44
C GLU A 309 -10.62 1.80 11.97
N GLU A 310 -9.51 1.59 12.67
CA GLU A 310 -9.45 1.52 14.14
C GLU A 310 -9.82 2.85 14.83
N LEU A 311 -9.69 3.96 14.12
CA LEU A 311 -10.11 5.27 14.60
C LEU A 311 -11.60 5.57 14.40
N ASP A 312 -12.36 4.69 13.75
CA ASP A 312 -13.80 4.85 13.56
C ASP A 312 -14.58 3.78 14.35
N TYR A 313 -15.05 4.15 15.54
CA TYR A 313 -15.81 3.23 16.39
C TYR A 313 -17.18 2.79 15.83
N ARG A 314 -17.67 3.40 14.78
CA ARG A 314 -18.86 2.90 14.06
C ARG A 314 -18.57 1.53 13.47
N ILE A 315 -17.33 1.31 12.98
CA ILE A 315 -16.87 0.01 12.46
C ILE A 315 -16.85 -1.04 13.58
N GLU A 316 -16.32 -0.68 14.77
CA GLU A 316 -16.30 -1.57 15.93
C GLU A 316 -17.72 -1.92 16.39
N LEU A 317 -18.65 -0.95 16.39
CA LEU A 317 -20.06 -1.15 16.71
C LEU A 317 -20.75 -2.11 15.71
N ASP A 318 -20.55 -1.91 14.42
CA ASP A 318 -21.10 -2.76 13.36
C ASP A 318 -20.51 -4.18 13.41
N ASN A 319 -19.24 -4.30 13.75
CA ASN A 319 -18.56 -5.56 13.95
C ASN A 319 -19.13 -6.33 15.16
N MET A 320 -19.39 -5.64 16.29
CA MET A 320 -20.05 -6.22 17.47
C MET A 320 -21.40 -6.82 17.09
N ALA A 321 -22.24 -6.03 16.43
CA ALA A 321 -23.56 -6.49 15.99
C ALA A 321 -23.47 -7.69 15.03
N SER A 322 -22.46 -7.71 14.15
CA SER A 322 -22.24 -8.81 13.20
C SER A 322 -21.84 -10.11 13.92
N ILE A 323 -20.95 -10.05 14.91
CA ILE A 323 -20.53 -11.21 15.70
C ILE A 323 -21.66 -11.69 16.62
N GLU A 324 -22.38 -10.78 17.28
CA GLU A 324 -23.57 -11.11 18.09
C GLU A 324 -24.62 -11.86 17.25
N ALA A 325 -24.93 -11.35 16.05
CA ALA A 325 -25.85 -11.98 15.12
C ALA A 325 -25.37 -13.37 14.66
N SER A 326 -24.06 -13.57 14.45
CA SER A 326 -23.45 -14.86 14.12
C SER A 326 -23.65 -15.88 15.24
N LEU A 327 -23.29 -15.52 16.47
CA LEU A 327 -23.43 -16.38 17.65
C LEU A 327 -24.88 -16.71 17.94
N THR A 328 -25.79 -15.74 17.81
CA THR A 328 -27.25 -15.93 18.01
C THR A 328 -27.83 -16.87 16.97
N ARG A 329 -27.46 -16.75 15.69
CA ARG A 329 -27.92 -17.69 14.64
C ARG A 329 -27.47 -19.11 14.90
N SER A 330 -26.27 -19.29 15.37
CA SER A 330 -25.79 -20.64 15.69
C SER A 330 -26.50 -21.24 16.90
N GLY A 331 -26.81 -20.45 17.92
CA GLY A 331 -27.52 -20.85 19.15
C GLY A 331 -26.85 -21.99 19.94
N LYS A 332 -25.58 -22.34 19.56
CA LYS A 332 -24.89 -23.52 20.05
C LYS A 332 -23.90 -23.23 21.16
N PHE A 333 -23.44 -21.99 21.23
CA PHE A 333 -22.35 -21.61 22.11
C PHE A 333 -22.80 -20.56 23.13
N ASP A 334 -22.50 -20.82 24.40
CA ASP A 334 -22.79 -19.88 25.49
C ASP A 334 -21.63 -18.87 25.59
N VAL A 335 -21.63 -17.95 24.62
CA VAL A 335 -20.64 -16.87 24.48
C VAL A 335 -21.40 -15.54 24.38
N THR A 336 -21.07 -14.61 25.27
CA THR A 336 -21.73 -13.30 25.36
C THR A 336 -20.90 -12.23 24.61
N VAL A 337 -21.59 -11.38 23.87
CA VAL A 337 -21.06 -10.16 23.26
C VAL A 337 -21.73 -8.98 23.94
N PRO A 338 -21.03 -7.92 24.34
CA PRO A 338 -21.66 -6.71 24.90
C PRO A 338 -22.59 -6.08 23.86
N HIS A 339 -23.74 -5.59 24.28
CA HIS A 339 -24.62 -4.82 23.41
C HIS A 339 -24.05 -3.41 23.22
N GLY A 340 -23.93 -2.98 21.97
CA GLY A 340 -23.51 -1.61 21.65
C GLY A 340 -24.71 -0.66 21.52
N TYR A 341 -24.55 0.58 21.93
CA TYR A 341 -25.62 1.59 21.89
C TYR A 341 -25.42 2.56 20.71
N PRO A 342 -26.04 2.33 19.52
CA PRO A 342 -25.82 3.19 18.35
C PRO A 342 -26.25 4.64 18.57
N GLY A 343 -27.31 4.87 19.37
CA GLY A 343 -27.81 6.22 19.70
C GLY A 343 -26.88 7.03 20.62
N LEU A 344 -25.89 6.38 21.26
CA LEU A 344 -24.91 7.00 22.17
C LEU A 344 -23.50 6.88 21.61
N SER A 345 -23.31 6.18 20.51
CA SER A 345 -22.01 5.91 19.89
C SER A 345 -21.84 6.68 18.58
N GLY A 346 -20.60 6.84 18.14
CA GLY A 346 -20.25 7.52 16.90
C GLY A 346 -18.81 7.27 16.51
N GLU A 347 -18.26 8.04 15.59
CA GLU A 347 -16.90 7.87 15.08
C GLU A 347 -15.83 7.80 16.18
N ARG A 348 -16.02 8.53 17.28
CA ARG A 348 -14.97 8.73 18.30
C ARG A 348 -15.41 8.39 19.72
N LEU A 349 -16.59 7.86 19.87
CA LEU A 349 -17.19 7.46 21.16
C LEU A 349 -17.93 6.15 20.93
N LEU A 350 -17.65 5.15 21.77
CA LEU A 350 -18.38 3.88 21.78
C LEU A 350 -18.92 3.65 23.18
N VAL A 351 -20.22 3.41 23.27
CA VAL A 351 -20.92 3.01 24.50
C VAL A 351 -21.42 1.60 24.30
N MET A 352 -21.09 0.71 25.24
CA MET A 352 -21.47 -0.70 25.20
C MET A 352 -21.70 -1.24 26.61
N ASP A 353 -22.40 -2.38 26.73
CA ASP A 353 -22.60 -3.05 28.00
C ASP A 353 -21.30 -3.35 28.71
N ARG A 354 -21.30 -3.25 30.04
CA ARG A 354 -20.22 -3.75 30.87
C ARG A 354 -20.39 -5.25 31.09
N LEU A 355 -19.51 -6.06 30.53
CA LEU A 355 -19.50 -7.48 30.85
C LEU A 355 -19.00 -7.73 32.26
N PRO A 356 -19.71 -8.53 33.08
CA PRO A 356 -19.22 -8.94 34.39
C PRO A 356 -18.06 -9.94 34.24
N GLY A 357 -17.12 -9.92 35.17
CA GLY A 357 -16.00 -10.88 35.17
C GLY A 357 -14.65 -10.22 34.87
N GLN A 358 -13.70 -11.03 34.44
CA GLN A 358 -12.34 -10.57 34.17
C GLN A 358 -11.71 -11.30 32.98
N PRO A 359 -10.72 -10.64 32.29
CA PRO A 359 -10.06 -11.25 31.16
C PRO A 359 -9.31 -12.53 31.55
N VAL A 360 -9.29 -13.52 30.67
CA VAL A 360 -8.59 -14.80 30.82
C VAL A 360 -7.12 -14.61 31.26
N SER A 361 -6.47 -13.57 30.70
CA SER A 361 -5.09 -13.21 31.06
C SER A 361 -4.88 -12.85 32.56
N ARG A 362 -5.97 -12.50 33.27
CA ARG A 362 -5.96 -12.14 34.70
C ARG A 362 -6.82 -13.08 35.56
N ALA A 363 -7.50 -14.03 34.93
CA ALA A 363 -8.47 -14.93 35.56
C ALA A 363 -7.83 -16.14 36.26
N GLY A 364 -6.53 -16.13 36.56
CA GLY A 364 -5.82 -17.28 37.17
C GLY A 364 -6.49 -17.84 38.42
N ALA A 365 -6.96 -16.98 39.34
CA ALA A 365 -7.66 -17.41 40.56
C ALA A 365 -9.03 -18.05 40.25
N LEU A 366 -9.79 -17.51 39.27
CA LEU A 366 -11.06 -18.11 38.84
C LEU A 366 -10.82 -19.46 38.16
N LEU A 367 -9.82 -19.53 37.25
CA LEU A 367 -9.49 -20.75 36.52
C LEU A 367 -9.02 -21.88 37.44
N THR A 368 -8.25 -21.57 38.49
CA THR A 368 -7.85 -22.57 39.49
C THR A 368 -9.01 -23.08 40.35
N GLY A 369 -10.08 -22.29 40.51
CA GLY A 369 -11.32 -22.72 41.17
C GLY A 369 -12.22 -23.61 40.32
N LEU A 370 -12.01 -23.70 39.00
CA LEU A 370 -12.77 -24.54 38.09
C LEU A 370 -12.17 -25.96 38.03
N SER A 371 -13.02 -26.97 37.90
CA SER A 371 -12.59 -28.34 37.61
C SER A 371 -11.98 -28.43 36.18
N ASP A 372 -11.17 -29.47 35.94
CA ASP A 372 -10.60 -29.74 34.61
C ASP A 372 -11.67 -29.91 33.54
N ALA A 373 -12.82 -30.52 33.91
CA ALA A 373 -13.96 -30.68 33.01
C ALA A 373 -14.60 -29.33 32.59
N GLU A 374 -14.70 -28.38 33.53
CA GLU A 374 -15.23 -27.06 33.28
C GLU A 374 -14.27 -26.24 32.42
N ARG A 375 -12.96 -26.28 32.67
CA ARG A 375 -11.94 -25.64 31.84
C ARG A 375 -11.94 -26.18 30.42
N SER A 376 -11.98 -27.51 30.27
CA SER A 376 -12.06 -28.17 28.97
C SER A 376 -13.36 -27.85 28.22
N ARG A 377 -14.49 -27.69 28.93
CA ARG A 377 -15.76 -27.24 28.36
C ARG A 377 -15.66 -25.79 27.84
N LEU A 378 -15.10 -24.86 28.61
CA LEU A 378 -14.89 -23.46 28.20
C LEU A 378 -13.99 -23.38 26.98
N ALA A 379 -12.87 -24.12 26.99
CA ALA A 379 -11.95 -24.17 25.87
C ALA A 379 -12.63 -24.75 24.59
N THR A 380 -13.43 -25.81 24.74
CA THR A 380 -14.18 -26.40 23.63
C THR A 380 -15.23 -25.43 23.07
N THR A 381 -15.92 -24.69 23.96
CA THR A 381 -16.92 -23.68 23.57
C THR A 381 -16.25 -22.54 22.79
N LEU A 382 -15.11 -22.03 23.25
CA LEU A 382 -14.37 -20.97 22.58
C LEU A 382 -13.90 -21.40 21.20
N LEU A 383 -13.26 -22.56 21.09
CA LEU A 383 -12.77 -23.10 19.83
C LEU A 383 -13.93 -23.36 18.84
N GLY A 384 -15.01 -23.99 19.33
CA GLY A 384 -16.20 -24.28 18.52
C GLY A 384 -16.87 -23.02 17.98
N ALA A 385 -17.00 -21.97 18.82
CA ALA A 385 -17.55 -20.68 18.40
C ALA A 385 -16.65 -20.00 17.34
N THR A 386 -15.34 -20.06 17.52
CA THR A 386 -14.38 -19.48 16.56
C THR A 386 -14.43 -20.22 15.22
N LEU A 387 -14.45 -21.55 15.23
CA LEU A 387 -14.57 -22.34 13.99
C LEU A 387 -15.90 -22.11 13.28
N GLU A 388 -17.01 -22.00 14.02
CA GLU A 388 -18.34 -21.67 13.45
C GLU A 388 -18.29 -20.30 12.79
N GLN A 389 -17.69 -19.28 13.42
CA GLN A 389 -17.52 -17.95 12.84
C GLN A 389 -16.69 -17.98 11.55
N ILE A 390 -15.56 -18.70 11.52
CA ILE A 390 -14.67 -18.76 10.36
C ILE A 390 -15.28 -19.58 9.22
N ILE A 391 -15.68 -20.83 9.51
CA ILE A 391 -16.10 -21.79 8.48
C ILE A 391 -17.60 -21.71 8.25
N GLY A 392 -18.39 -21.50 9.32
CA GLY A 392 -19.84 -21.44 9.29
C GLY A 392 -20.36 -20.16 8.63
N ASP A 393 -20.10 -19.04 9.26
CA ASP A 393 -20.66 -17.73 8.91
C ASP A 393 -19.73 -16.87 8.04
N GLY A 394 -18.44 -17.11 8.09
CA GLY A 394 -17.42 -16.31 7.39
C GLY A 394 -17.20 -14.91 8.00
N ILE A 395 -17.75 -14.66 9.19
CA ILE A 395 -17.52 -13.42 9.96
C ILE A 395 -16.96 -13.84 11.30
N PHE A 396 -15.73 -13.43 11.59
CA PHE A 396 -15.02 -13.93 12.76
C PHE A 396 -14.20 -12.84 13.43
N HIS A 397 -14.04 -12.96 14.74
CA HIS A 397 -13.17 -12.12 15.53
C HIS A 397 -11.70 -12.47 15.21
N ALA A 398 -10.94 -11.52 14.68
CA ALA A 398 -9.60 -11.77 14.15
C ALA A 398 -8.47 -11.61 15.20
N ASP A 399 -8.80 -11.22 16.44
CA ASP A 399 -7.81 -10.98 17.52
C ASP A 399 -8.29 -11.44 18.90
N LEU A 400 -8.56 -12.74 19.03
CA LEU A 400 -9.04 -13.39 20.28
C LEU A 400 -7.87 -13.78 21.21
N HIS A 401 -7.05 -12.83 21.60
CA HIS A 401 -6.05 -13.09 22.64
C HIS A 401 -6.70 -13.16 24.05
N ALA A 402 -5.98 -13.72 25.03
CA ALA A 402 -6.48 -13.92 26.39
C ALA A 402 -6.92 -12.63 27.13
N GLY A 403 -6.58 -11.46 26.62
CA GLY A 403 -7.04 -10.16 27.13
C GLY A 403 -8.42 -9.76 26.63
N ASN A 404 -8.85 -10.27 25.46
CA ASN A 404 -10.14 -9.96 24.82
C ASN A 404 -11.21 -11.01 25.13
N ILE A 405 -10.88 -12.05 25.87
CA ILE A 405 -11.80 -13.11 26.29
C ILE A 405 -12.03 -12.98 27.80
N PHE A 406 -13.28 -12.81 28.19
CA PHE A 406 -13.71 -12.69 29.59
C PHE A 406 -14.27 -14.02 30.09
N ILE A 407 -14.06 -14.26 31.36
CA ILE A 407 -14.77 -15.31 32.10
C ILE A 407 -15.67 -14.61 33.11
N THR A 408 -16.99 -14.85 32.99
CA THR A 408 -17.99 -14.29 33.90
C THR A 408 -17.99 -15.10 35.23
N PRO A 409 -18.54 -14.53 36.32
CA PRO A 409 -18.70 -15.25 37.58
C PRO A 409 -19.53 -16.55 37.46
N GLU A 410 -20.44 -16.61 36.47
CA GLU A 410 -21.27 -17.78 36.18
C GLU A 410 -20.53 -18.85 35.35
N GLY A 411 -19.23 -18.63 35.03
CA GLY A 411 -18.44 -19.54 34.21
C GLY A 411 -18.82 -19.56 32.74
N LYS A 412 -19.24 -18.40 32.19
CA LYS A 412 -19.51 -18.20 30.76
C LYS A 412 -18.37 -17.41 30.12
N LEU A 413 -18.28 -17.50 28.80
CA LEU A 413 -17.33 -16.71 28.02
C LEU A 413 -17.97 -15.40 27.54
N GLY A 414 -17.20 -14.32 27.57
CA GLY A 414 -17.52 -13.05 26.96
C GLY A 414 -16.42 -12.62 26.00
N LEU A 415 -16.77 -11.98 24.87
CA LEU A 415 -15.82 -11.43 23.91
C LEU A 415 -15.81 -9.91 23.99
N LEU A 416 -14.63 -9.33 23.86
CA LEU A 416 -14.41 -7.87 23.86
C LEU A 416 -13.54 -7.45 22.68
N ASP A 417 -13.49 -6.16 22.42
CA ASP A 417 -12.64 -5.48 21.44
C ASP A 417 -12.86 -5.96 19.99
N PHE A 418 -13.94 -5.49 19.38
CA PHE A 418 -14.32 -5.85 17.99
C PHE A 418 -13.66 -4.95 16.93
N GLY A 419 -12.53 -4.33 17.26
CA GLY A 419 -11.73 -3.53 16.33
C GLY A 419 -11.16 -4.32 15.15
N ALA A 420 -11.01 -5.64 15.30
CA ALA A 420 -10.51 -6.53 14.26
C ALA A 420 -11.49 -7.67 13.98
N VAL A 421 -12.28 -7.57 12.92
CA VAL A 421 -13.18 -8.63 12.43
C VAL A 421 -12.82 -9.01 11.01
N GLY A 422 -12.57 -10.30 10.80
CA GLY A 422 -12.31 -10.88 9.48
C GLY A 422 -13.60 -11.26 8.77
N ARG A 423 -13.57 -11.22 7.43
CA ARG A 423 -14.67 -11.64 6.57
C ARG A 423 -14.16 -12.56 5.47
N LEU A 424 -14.79 -13.71 5.31
CA LEU A 424 -14.49 -14.69 4.26
C LEU A 424 -15.70 -14.85 3.35
N ASP A 425 -15.46 -14.90 2.06
CA ASP A 425 -16.49 -15.25 1.09
C ASP A 425 -16.86 -16.75 1.19
N PRO A 426 -18.03 -17.16 0.67
CA PRO A 426 -18.49 -18.54 0.77
C PRO A 426 -17.57 -19.57 0.10
N GLY A 427 -16.86 -19.18 -0.97
CA GLY A 427 -15.88 -20.05 -1.63
C GLY A 427 -14.70 -20.35 -0.72
N THR A 428 -14.09 -19.30 -0.16
CA THR A 428 -12.98 -19.40 0.81
C THR A 428 -13.37 -20.21 2.04
N GLN A 429 -14.59 -20.02 2.59
CA GLN A 429 -15.11 -20.83 3.71
C GLN A 429 -15.17 -22.33 3.35
N THR A 430 -15.66 -22.63 2.13
CA THR A 430 -15.77 -24.01 1.65
C THR A 430 -14.41 -24.64 1.49
N SER A 431 -13.46 -23.96 0.88
CA SER A 431 -12.10 -24.47 0.67
C SER A 431 -11.33 -24.65 1.98
N LEU A 432 -11.51 -23.75 2.98
CA LEU A 432 -10.99 -23.94 4.34
C LEU A 432 -11.61 -25.17 5.01
N GLY A 433 -12.93 -25.36 4.88
CA GLY A 433 -13.62 -26.52 5.41
C GLY A 433 -13.11 -27.84 4.77
N LEU A 434 -12.94 -27.84 3.45
CA LEU A 434 -12.40 -28.99 2.71
C LEU A 434 -10.95 -29.27 3.11
N MET A 435 -10.13 -28.25 3.28
CA MET A 435 -8.75 -28.40 3.76
C MET A 435 -8.71 -29.10 5.14
N LEU A 436 -9.51 -28.62 6.09
CA LEU A 436 -9.58 -29.24 7.43
C LEU A 436 -10.14 -30.68 7.37
N TYR A 437 -11.13 -30.93 6.52
CA TYR A 437 -11.68 -32.26 6.33
C TYR A 437 -10.63 -33.22 5.72
N SER A 438 -9.88 -32.80 4.69
CA SER A 438 -8.84 -33.60 4.07
C SER A 438 -7.69 -33.89 5.04
N ILE A 439 -7.31 -32.90 5.87
CA ILE A 439 -6.33 -33.08 6.94
C ILE A 439 -6.81 -34.15 7.95
N ASP A 440 -8.08 -34.13 8.32
CA ASP A 440 -8.66 -35.13 9.24
C ASP A 440 -8.67 -36.55 8.65
N GLN A 441 -8.93 -36.67 7.33
CA GLN A 441 -8.91 -37.96 6.62
C GLN A 441 -7.50 -38.45 6.27
N ASN A 442 -6.44 -37.69 6.63
CA ASN A 442 -5.07 -37.90 6.16
C ASN A 442 -4.94 -37.94 4.63
N ASP A 443 -5.79 -37.20 3.93
CA ASP A 443 -5.81 -37.07 2.49
C ASP A 443 -4.91 -35.91 2.06
N SER A 444 -3.65 -36.23 1.70
CA SER A 444 -2.66 -35.24 1.27
C SER A 444 -3.04 -34.60 -0.07
N ALA A 445 -3.64 -35.36 -0.99
CA ALA A 445 -4.05 -34.84 -2.29
C ALA A 445 -5.19 -33.83 -2.14
N GLY A 446 -6.26 -34.18 -1.42
CA GLY A 446 -7.36 -33.27 -1.17
C GLY A 446 -6.97 -32.03 -0.38
N ALA A 447 -6.04 -32.16 0.58
CA ALA A 447 -5.51 -31.02 1.32
C ALA A 447 -4.68 -30.09 0.43
N THR A 448 -3.88 -30.65 -0.50
CA THR A 448 -3.10 -29.89 -1.48
C THR A 448 -4.01 -29.12 -2.44
N ASP A 449 -5.03 -29.78 -2.99
CA ASP A 449 -6.02 -29.13 -3.87
C ASP A 449 -6.71 -27.97 -3.16
N ALA A 450 -7.12 -28.15 -1.92
CA ALA A 450 -7.73 -27.10 -1.12
C ALA A 450 -6.78 -25.93 -0.83
N ILE A 451 -5.49 -26.19 -0.57
CA ILE A 451 -4.46 -25.16 -0.38
C ILE A 451 -4.28 -24.36 -1.68
N ILE A 452 -4.19 -25.03 -2.83
CA ILE A 452 -4.04 -24.38 -4.13
C ILE A 452 -5.27 -23.52 -4.45
N GLU A 453 -6.48 -23.98 -4.12
CA GLU A 453 -7.70 -23.22 -4.32
C GLU A 453 -7.78 -21.98 -3.41
N LEU A 454 -7.36 -22.12 -2.15
CA LEU A 454 -7.34 -21.03 -1.18
C LEU A 454 -6.33 -19.94 -1.50
N LEU A 455 -5.11 -20.33 -1.89
CA LEU A 455 -3.99 -19.41 -1.98
C LEU A 455 -3.69 -18.98 -3.43
N GLY A 456 -4.34 -19.61 -4.41
CA GLY A 456 -4.02 -19.48 -5.81
C GLY A 456 -2.77 -20.29 -6.20
N ARG A 457 -2.68 -20.66 -7.46
CA ARG A 457 -1.56 -21.48 -7.98
C ARG A 457 -0.36 -20.57 -8.33
N PRO A 458 0.80 -20.73 -7.69
CA PRO A 458 2.02 -20.03 -8.09
C PRO A 458 2.52 -20.51 -9.47
N ASP A 459 3.20 -19.63 -10.20
CA ASP A 459 3.83 -19.99 -11.46
C ASP A 459 4.92 -21.05 -11.26
N GLY A 460 4.85 -22.12 -12.06
CA GLY A 460 5.81 -23.23 -12.02
C GLY A 460 5.68 -24.16 -10.82
N LEU A 461 4.53 -24.17 -10.12
CA LEU A 461 4.27 -25.06 -8.99
C LEU A 461 4.27 -26.53 -9.46
N ASP A 462 5.04 -27.38 -8.77
CA ASP A 462 4.95 -28.84 -8.87
C ASP A 462 4.00 -29.37 -7.79
N ASP A 463 2.80 -29.83 -8.20
CA ASP A 463 1.76 -30.32 -7.28
C ASP A 463 2.24 -31.51 -6.45
N ARG A 464 3.09 -32.38 -7.01
CA ARG A 464 3.62 -33.56 -6.32
C ARG A 464 4.57 -33.21 -5.20
N ASP A 465 5.34 -32.13 -5.35
CA ASP A 465 6.22 -31.65 -4.29
C ASP A 465 5.43 -31.05 -3.12
N VAL A 466 4.38 -30.29 -3.42
CA VAL A 466 3.46 -29.77 -2.40
C VAL A 466 2.72 -30.92 -1.71
N GLU A 467 2.18 -31.88 -2.46
CA GLU A 467 1.47 -33.04 -1.91
C GLU A 467 2.37 -33.87 -0.99
N ARG A 468 3.63 -34.06 -1.36
CA ARG A 468 4.62 -34.75 -0.51
C ARG A 468 4.87 -33.98 0.78
N ALA A 469 5.08 -32.67 0.70
CA ALA A 469 5.31 -31.81 1.85
C ALA A 469 4.08 -31.77 2.79
N VAL A 470 2.87 -31.71 2.25
CA VAL A 470 1.61 -31.84 3.00
C VAL A 470 1.52 -33.23 3.63
N GLY A 471 1.83 -34.30 2.92
CA GLY A 471 1.84 -35.67 3.41
C GLY A 471 2.81 -35.85 4.59
N GLU A 472 4.00 -35.27 4.52
CA GLU A 472 4.96 -35.28 5.64
C GLU A 472 4.43 -34.54 6.90
N LEU A 473 3.75 -33.41 6.68
CA LEU A 473 3.06 -32.69 7.77
C LEU A 473 1.97 -33.56 8.39
N LEU A 474 1.11 -34.18 7.58
CA LEU A 474 0.04 -35.05 8.06
C LEU A 474 0.58 -36.25 8.86
N LEU A 475 1.67 -36.88 8.42
CA LEU A 475 2.34 -37.97 9.14
C LEU A 475 2.93 -37.49 10.46
N ARG A 476 3.54 -36.30 10.49
CA ARG A 476 4.14 -35.73 11.72
C ARG A 476 3.09 -35.41 12.78
N TYR A 477 1.93 -34.92 12.35
CA TYR A 477 0.87 -34.43 13.22
C TYR A 477 -0.36 -35.34 13.29
N GLY A 478 -0.43 -36.41 12.50
CA GLY A 478 -1.54 -37.37 12.43
C GLY A 478 -1.65 -38.34 13.61
N GLY A 479 -0.56 -38.55 14.36
CA GLY A 479 -0.49 -39.54 15.44
C GLY A 479 -0.99 -39.09 16.82
N GLY A 480 -1.70 -37.96 16.91
CA GLY A 480 -2.13 -37.35 18.20
C GLY A 480 -1.10 -36.33 18.69
N ILE A 481 -1.49 -35.07 18.71
CA ILE A 481 -0.61 -33.96 19.07
C ILE A 481 -0.85 -33.60 20.54
N ARG A 482 0.20 -33.62 21.35
CA ARG A 482 0.16 -33.01 22.68
C ARG A 482 0.01 -31.49 22.53
N ALA A 483 -0.70 -30.86 23.48
CA ALA A 483 -1.06 -29.44 23.46
C ALA A 483 0.08 -28.45 23.09
N ALA A 484 1.34 -28.80 23.37
CA ALA A 484 2.51 -27.96 23.06
C ALA A 484 2.94 -27.97 21.57
N GLN A 485 2.24 -28.67 20.69
CA GLN A 485 2.63 -28.86 19.28
C GLN A 485 1.71 -28.14 18.26
N GLY A 486 0.59 -27.55 18.71
CA GLY A 486 -0.34 -26.85 17.81
C GLY A 486 0.29 -25.63 17.15
N GLN A 487 1.00 -24.80 17.91
CA GLN A 487 1.71 -23.64 17.37
C GLN A 487 2.76 -24.05 16.31
N LYS A 488 3.43 -25.20 16.51
CA LYS A 488 4.37 -25.74 15.53
C LYS A 488 3.69 -26.20 14.24
N LEU A 489 2.46 -26.70 14.30
CA LEU A 489 1.71 -27.09 13.11
C LEU A 489 1.40 -25.87 12.23
N PHE A 490 0.97 -24.76 12.83
CA PHE A 490 0.73 -23.52 12.08
C PHE A 490 2.03 -22.94 11.51
N ASP A 491 3.12 -22.95 12.27
CA ASP A 491 4.43 -22.50 11.79
C ASP A 491 4.94 -23.38 10.63
N ASP A 492 4.79 -24.71 10.73
CA ASP A 492 5.21 -25.65 9.69
C ASP A 492 4.34 -25.52 8.43
N LEU A 493 3.01 -25.35 8.59
CA LEU A 493 2.11 -25.09 7.45
C LEU A 493 2.44 -23.76 6.78
N PHE A 494 2.72 -22.72 7.56
CA PHE A 494 3.10 -21.42 7.03
C PHE A 494 4.44 -21.48 6.30
N ASN A 495 5.42 -22.19 6.84
CA ASN A 495 6.71 -22.43 6.18
C ASN A 495 6.55 -23.21 4.87
N LEU A 496 5.64 -24.18 4.81
CA LEU A 496 5.31 -24.91 3.58
C LEU A 496 4.76 -23.94 2.51
N VAL A 497 3.81 -23.10 2.90
CA VAL A 497 3.19 -22.08 2.02
C VAL A 497 4.26 -21.13 1.45
N LEU A 498 5.18 -20.64 2.29
CA LEU A 498 6.28 -19.76 1.87
C LEU A 498 7.30 -20.49 0.99
N ALA A 499 7.69 -21.72 1.35
CA ALA A 499 8.67 -22.52 0.60
C ALA A 499 8.22 -22.77 -0.85
N HIS A 500 6.91 -22.94 -1.07
CA HIS A 500 6.31 -23.14 -2.39
C HIS A 500 5.82 -21.85 -3.05
N ARG A 501 6.19 -20.67 -2.52
CA ARG A 501 5.90 -19.33 -3.07
C ARG A 501 4.41 -19.02 -3.22
N PHE A 502 3.57 -19.58 -2.39
CA PHE A 502 2.17 -19.18 -2.35
C PHE A 502 2.03 -17.75 -1.82
N SER A 503 1.08 -17.02 -2.37
CA SER A 503 0.67 -15.70 -1.86
C SER A 503 -0.53 -15.89 -0.95
N VAL A 504 -0.42 -15.47 0.32
CA VAL A 504 -1.53 -15.61 1.28
C VAL A 504 -2.43 -14.38 1.21
N PRO A 505 -3.68 -14.50 0.74
CA PRO A 505 -4.64 -13.39 0.75
C PRO A 505 -4.90 -12.87 2.17
N ALA A 506 -5.10 -11.56 2.31
CA ALA A 506 -5.30 -10.91 3.61
C ALA A 506 -6.43 -11.53 4.46
N PRO A 507 -7.61 -11.89 3.93
CA PRO A 507 -8.65 -12.56 4.72
C PRO A 507 -8.24 -13.92 5.30
N ILE A 508 -7.48 -14.70 4.53
CA ILE A 508 -6.97 -16.00 4.95
C ILE A 508 -5.89 -15.84 6.01
N SER A 509 -4.98 -14.88 5.82
CA SER A 509 -3.99 -14.51 6.84
C SER A 509 -4.65 -14.08 8.15
N ALA A 510 -5.76 -13.34 8.09
CA ALA A 510 -6.53 -12.96 9.27
C ALA A 510 -7.15 -14.17 9.98
N ALA A 511 -7.67 -15.16 9.23
CA ALA A 511 -8.23 -16.38 9.80
C ALA A 511 -7.16 -17.24 10.49
N PHE A 512 -5.98 -17.40 9.88
CA PHE A 512 -4.86 -18.08 10.51
C PHE A 512 -4.37 -17.36 11.78
N ARG A 513 -4.29 -16.04 11.76
CA ARG A 513 -3.95 -15.24 12.93
C ARG A 513 -4.98 -15.41 14.04
N ALA A 514 -6.28 -15.38 13.73
CA ALA A 514 -7.34 -15.62 14.70
C ALA A 514 -7.19 -16.98 15.37
N MET A 515 -6.91 -18.03 14.61
CA MET A 515 -6.67 -19.38 15.15
C MET A 515 -5.42 -19.43 16.05
N ALA A 516 -4.33 -18.78 15.68
CA ALA A 516 -3.11 -18.73 16.49
C ALA A 516 -3.31 -17.97 17.82
N THR A 517 -4.05 -16.85 17.79
CA THR A 517 -4.37 -16.09 19.02
C THR A 517 -5.31 -16.84 19.95
N VAL A 518 -6.32 -17.52 19.38
CA VAL A 518 -7.24 -18.37 20.13
C VAL A 518 -6.49 -19.53 20.78
N GLU A 519 -5.56 -20.18 20.10
CA GLU A 519 -4.76 -21.26 20.68
C GLU A 519 -4.06 -20.82 21.96
N GLY A 520 -3.41 -19.64 21.96
CA GLY A 520 -2.79 -19.07 23.15
C GLY A 520 -3.78 -18.88 24.31
N ALA A 521 -5.01 -18.45 24.02
CA ALA A 521 -6.06 -18.30 25.02
C ALA A 521 -6.59 -19.65 25.52
N LEU A 522 -6.76 -20.64 24.64
CA LEU A 522 -7.18 -22.00 24.99
C LEU A 522 -6.22 -22.65 25.97
N LEU A 523 -4.91 -22.54 25.71
CA LEU A 523 -3.87 -23.09 26.60
C LEU A 523 -3.78 -22.33 27.95
N THR A 524 -4.21 -21.08 28.00
CA THR A 524 -4.34 -20.31 29.23
C THR A 524 -5.53 -20.81 30.06
N ILE A 525 -6.66 -21.16 29.41
CA ILE A 525 -7.85 -21.71 30.07
C ILE A 525 -7.59 -23.16 30.56
N ASP A 526 -7.09 -23.99 29.65
CA ASP A 526 -6.80 -25.42 29.93
C ASP A 526 -5.42 -25.77 29.31
N PRO A 527 -4.35 -25.85 30.14
CA PRO A 527 -3.00 -26.17 29.66
C PRO A 527 -2.87 -27.56 29.00
N ASN A 528 -3.82 -28.47 29.24
CA ASN A 528 -3.83 -29.81 28.68
C ASN A 528 -4.79 -29.95 27.46
N PHE A 529 -5.36 -28.86 26.97
CA PHE A 529 -6.35 -28.88 25.90
C PHE A 529 -5.75 -29.33 24.58
N ASP A 530 -6.35 -30.38 23.98
CA ASP A 530 -5.95 -30.87 22.67
C ASP A 530 -6.69 -30.10 21.56
N VAL A 531 -6.08 -28.97 21.16
CA VAL A 531 -6.64 -28.07 20.13
C VAL A 531 -6.91 -28.82 18.83
N VAL A 532 -6.03 -29.74 18.43
CA VAL A 532 -6.13 -30.44 17.14
C VAL A 532 -7.25 -31.47 17.16
N ALA A 533 -7.31 -32.30 18.19
CA ALA A 533 -8.38 -33.30 18.28
C ALA A 533 -9.77 -32.66 18.37
N VAL A 534 -9.90 -31.53 19.07
CA VAL A 534 -11.16 -30.80 19.17
C VAL A 534 -11.47 -30.06 17.86
N SER A 535 -10.48 -29.42 17.22
CA SER A 535 -10.66 -28.78 15.90
C SER A 535 -11.12 -29.75 14.83
N ARG A 536 -10.55 -30.96 14.80
CA ARG A 536 -10.99 -32.06 13.91
C ARG A 536 -12.45 -32.42 14.13
N ARG A 537 -12.83 -32.61 15.40
CA ARG A 537 -14.21 -33.01 15.77
C ARG A 537 -15.22 -31.94 15.40
N GLU A 538 -14.94 -30.69 15.78
CA GLU A 538 -15.83 -29.57 15.52
C GLU A 538 -15.84 -29.20 14.02
N GLY A 539 -14.68 -29.18 13.35
CA GLY A 539 -14.57 -28.96 11.92
C GLY A 539 -15.38 -29.98 11.12
N ASN A 540 -15.25 -31.27 11.42
CA ASN A 540 -16.03 -32.34 10.80
C ASN A 540 -17.54 -32.18 11.04
N ARG A 541 -17.93 -31.76 12.24
CA ARG A 541 -19.34 -31.48 12.55
C ARG A 541 -19.87 -30.35 11.68
N LEU A 542 -19.09 -29.29 11.53
CA LEU A 542 -19.45 -28.12 10.71
C LEU A 542 -19.56 -28.45 9.22
N VAL A 543 -18.57 -29.13 8.67
CA VAL A 543 -18.56 -29.56 7.27
C VAL A 543 -19.77 -30.47 6.99
N ARG A 544 -20.00 -31.48 7.85
CA ARG A 544 -21.17 -32.37 7.73
C ARG A 544 -22.50 -31.65 7.88
N SER A 545 -22.60 -30.62 8.74
CA SER A 545 -23.81 -29.83 8.90
C SER A 545 -24.11 -28.98 7.68
N LYS A 546 -23.09 -28.38 7.07
CA LYS A 546 -23.23 -27.65 5.79
C LYS A 546 -23.63 -28.58 4.65
N LEU A 547 -23.04 -29.77 4.57
CA LEU A 547 -23.40 -30.77 3.56
C LEU A 547 -24.83 -31.32 3.76
N LYS A 548 -25.32 -31.42 5.01
CA LYS A 548 -26.69 -31.87 5.30
C LYS A 548 -27.72 -30.76 5.16
N GLY A 549 -27.36 -29.52 5.42
CA GLY A 549 -28.24 -28.35 5.35
C GLY A 549 -28.51 -27.88 3.92
N THR A 550 -27.59 -28.12 3.01
CA THR A 550 -27.85 -27.98 1.57
C THR A 550 -28.64 -29.21 1.15
N LYS A 551 -29.92 -29.04 0.85
CA LYS A 551 -30.66 -30.12 0.16
C LYS A 551 -29.80 -30.45 -1.05
N ILE A 552 -29.14 -31.62 -1.00
CA ILE A 552 -28.26 -32.14 -2.04
C ILE A 552 -28.90 -32.02 -3.44
N THR A 553 -30.23 -32.07 -3.48
CA THR A 553 -31.02 -31.84 -4.68
C THR A 553 -30.90 -30.43 -5.24
N ASP A 554 -30.94 -29.37 -4.43
CA ASP A 554 -30.97 -27.99 -4.94
C ASP A 554 -29.57 -27.51 -5.38
N GLU A 555 -28.49 -27.90 -4.68
CA GLU A 555 -27.12 -27.55 -5.04
C GLU A 555 -26.58 -28.42 -6.18
N LEU A 556 -26.89 -29.73 -6.18
CA LEU A 556 -26.67 -30.61 -7.33
C LEU A 556 -27.48 -30.12 -8.55
N GLN A 557 -28.70 -29.66 -8.34
CA GLN A 557 -29.55 -29.11 -9.41
C GLN A 557 -29.01 -27.76 -9.92
N ARG A 558 -28.54 -26.87 -9.03
CA ARG A 558 -27.86 -25.61 -9.43
C ARG A 558 -26.52 -25.86 -10.12
N ARG A 559 -25.70 -26.76 -9.61
CA ARG A 559 -24.42 -27.16 -10.26
C ARG A 559 -24.67 -27.94 -11.53
N ALA A 560 -25.66 -28.80 -11.57
CA ALA A 560 -26.08 -29.48 -12.81
C ALA A 560 -26.63 -28.49 -13.84
N LEU A 561 -27.42 -27.50 -13.43
CA LEU A 561 -27.88 -26.42 -14.33
C LEU A 561 -26.73 -25.50 -14.80
N GLN A 562 -25.72 -25.28 -13.98
CA GLN A 562 -24.50 -24.54 -14.38
C GLN A 562 -23.58 -25.37 -15.28
N LEU A 563 -23.55 -26.69 -15.09
CA LEU A 563 -22.77 -27.64 -15.91
C LEU A 563 -23.49 -28.09 -17.19
N MET A 564 -24.84 -28.05 -17.20
CA MET A 564 -25.63 -28.45 -18.38
C MET A 564 -25.24 -27.70 -19.67
N PRO A 565 -25.03 -26.36 -19.67
CA PRO A 565 -24.55 -25.69 -20.88
C PRO A 565 -23.10 -26.08 -21.25
N MET A 566 -22.33 -26.57 -20.29
CA MET A 566 -20.96 -27.04 -20.51
C MET A 566 -20.95 -28.46 -21.04
N ILE A 567 -21.82 -29.32 -20.51
CA ILE A 567 -22.02 -30.71 -20.97
C ILE A 567 -22.65 -30.73 -22.37
N ASP A 568 -23.66 -29.90 -22.65
CA ASP A 568 -24.27 -29.77 -23.98
C ASP A 568 -23.30 -29.21 -25.05
N ARG A 569 -22.30 -28.45 -24.63
CA ARG A 569 -21.27 -27.90 -25.53
C ARG A 569 -20.03 -28.80 -25.67
N MET A 570 -19.83 -29.75 -24.76
CA MET A 570 -18.69 -30.67 -24.78
C MET A 570 -18.66 -31.57 -26.05
N PRO A 571 -19.73 -32.22 -26.47
CA PRO A 571 -19.70 -33.04 -27.69
C PRO A 571 -19.35 -32.20 -28.92
N ARG A 572 -19.87 -31.00 -29.04
CA ARG A 572 -19.57 -30.08 -30.16
C ARG A 572 -18.13 -29.58 -30.15
N ARG A 573 -17.55 -29.36 -28.96
CA ARG A 573 -16.14 -28.95 -28.82
C ARG A 573 -15.18 -30.11 -29.09
N ILE A 574 -15.51 -31.30 -28.59
CA ILE A 574 -14.73 -32.51 -28.84
C ILE A 574 -14.79 -32.89 -30.34
N ASN A 575 -15.99 -32.88 -30.95
CA ASN A 575 -16.13 -33.13 -32.38
C ASN A 575 -15.35 -32.10 -33.23
N LYS A 576 -15.40 -30.82 -32.86
CA LYS A 576 -14.66 -29.77 -33.57
C LYS A 576 -13.14 -29.94 -33.44
N ILE A 577 -12.63 -30.30 -32.24
CA ILE A 577 -11.20 -30.63 -32.04
C ILE A 577 -10.80 -31.88 -32.82
N THR A 578 -11.66 -32.89 -32.84
CA THR A 578 -11.41 -34.14 -33.59
C THR A 578 -11.46 -33.88 -35.09
N GLU A 579 -12.40 -33.07 -35.57
CA GLU A 579 -12.54 -32.69 -36.97
C GLU A 579 -11.36 -31.79 -37.44
N ASP A 580 -10.93 -30.85 -36.61
CA ASP A 580 -9.75 -30.01 -36.87
C ASP A 580 -8.45 -30.81 -36.83
N LEU A 581 -8.35 -31.86 -36.00
CA LEU A 581 -7.25 -32.83 -35.97
C LEU A 581 -7.22 -33.76 -37.20
N GLU A 582 -8.37 -34.32 -37.60
CA GLU A 582 -8.52 -35.18 -38.79
C GLU A 582 -8.24 -34.40 -40.10
N GLN A 583 -8.59 -33.11 -40.13
CA GLN A 583 -8.40 -32.27 -41.33
C GLN A 583 -7.04 -31.54 -41.32
N GLY A 584 -6.17 -31.83 -40.35
CA GLY A 584 -4.85 -31.20 -40.25
C GLY A 584 -4.89 -29.67 -40.03
N ARG A 585 -6.03 -29.15 -39.59
CA ARG A 585 -6.26 -27.71 -39.33
C ARG A 585 -6.10 -27.32 -37.88
N PHE A 586 -5.49 -28.14 -37.06
CA PHE A 586 -5.19 -27.79 -35.67
C PHE A 586 -4.19 -26.64 -35.66
N SER A 587 -4.69 -25.43 -35.60
CA SER A 587 -3.88 -24.22 -35.42
C SER A 587 -3.89 -23.88 -33.94
N MET A 588 -2.77 -24.09 -33.28
CA MET A 588 -2.54 -23.55 -31.96
C MET A 588 -2.25 -22.06 -32.10
N ASN A 589 -3.23 -21.22 -31.86
CA ASN A 589 -3.04 -19.77 -31.80
C ASN A 589 -2.18 -19.48 -30.55
N MET A 590 -0.87 -19.55 -30.71
CA MET A 590 0.03 -18.96 -29.72
C MET A 590 -0.10 -17.44 -29.82
N ARG A 591 -0.87 -16.85 -28.95
CA ARG A 591 -0.96 -15.40 -28.80
C ARG A 591 0.31 -14.89 -28.10
N VAL A 592 1.37 -14.81 -28.87
CA VAL A 592 2.56 -14.09 -28.46
C VAL A 592 2.20 -12.62 -28.41
N LEU A 593 2.35 -11.94 -27.25
CA LEU A 593 2.04 -10.54 -27.03
C LEU A 593 0.53 -10.20 -26.80
N GLU A 594 -0.17 -11.00 -26.05
CA GLU A 594 -1.55 -10.68 -25.67
C GLU A 594 -1.64 -9.58 -24.62
N ASN A 595 -0.59 -9.43 -23.82
CA ASN A 595 -0.56 -8.43 -22.76
C ASN A 595 -0.33 -7.02 -23.35
N PRO A 596 -1.23 -6.04 -23.12
CA PRO A 596 -1.05 -4.67 -23.62
C PRO A 596 0.28 -4.03 -23.18
N SER A 597 0.83 -4.46 -22.04
CA SER A 597 2.15 -4.06 -21.53
C SER A 597 3.29 -4.49 -22.44
N ASP A 598 3.25 -5.73 -22.97
CA ASP A 598 4.32 -6.28 -23.81
C ASP A 598 4.33 -5.63 -25.20
N ARG A 599 3.15 -5.34 -25.76
CA ARG A 599 3.01 -4.57 -27.01
C ARG A 599 3.54 -3.15 -26.85
N SER A 600 3.17 -2.47 -25.76
CA SER A 600 3.63 -1.10 -25.50
C SER A 600 5.15 -1.07 -25.26
N PHE A 601 5.69 -2.10 -24.61
CA PHE A 601 7.12 -2.26 -24.39
C PHE A 601 7.89 -2.39 -25.70
N LEU A 602 7.51 -3.32 -26.57
CA LEU A 602 8.17 -3.52 -27.87
C LEU A 602 8.03 -2.30 -28.79
N THR A 603 6.82 -1.74 -28.88
CA THR A 603 6.58 -0.53 -29.70
C THR A 603 7.45 0.63 -29.21
N SER A 604 7.61 0.81 -27.89
CA SER A 604 8.46 1.87 -27.34
C SER A 604 9.95 1.62 -27.61
N LEU A 605 10.40 0.37 -27.59
CA LEU A 605 11.78 -0.03 -27.91
C LEU A 605 12.12 0.27 -29.38
N PHE A 606 11.23 -0.11 -30.31
CA PHE A 606 11.41 0.21 -31.73
C PHE A 606 11.40 1.71 -31.99
N GLN A 607 10.49 2.46 -31.38
CA GLN A 607 10.47 3.93 -31.52
C GLN A 607 11.75 4.59 -30.99
N GLN A 608 12.29 4.13 -29.86
CA GLN A 608 13.55 4.62 -29.31
C GLN A 608 14.73 4.33 -30.23
N LEU A 609 14.79 3.12 -30.79
CA LEU A 609 15.83 2.72 -31.73
C LEU A 609 15.81 3.59 -32.99
N ILE A 610 14.62 3.82 -33.57
CA ILE A 610 14.46 4.67 -34.75
C ILE A 610 14.93 6.11 -34.45
N VAL A 611 14.53 6.67 -33.30
CA VAL A 611 14.94 8.04 -32.93
C VAL A 611 16.46 8.12 -32.71
N ALA A 612 17.06 7.12 -32.08
CA ALA A 612 18.51 7.08 -31.85
C ALA A 612 19.29 6.98 -33.17
N VAL A 613 18.83 6.13 -34.11
CA VAL A 613 19.46 5.99 -35.43
C VAL A 613 19.32 7.28 -36.25
N LEU A 614 18.14 7.91 -36.25
CA LEU A 614 17.93 9.19 -36.95
C LEU A 614 18.78 10.30 -36.34
N ALA A 615 18.90 10.36 -35.02
CA ALA A 615 19.77 11.33 -34.34
C ALA A 615 21.25 11.13 -34.71
N GLY A 616 21.73 9.90 -34.70
CA GLY A 616 23.09 9.55 -35.12
C GLY A 616 23.35 9.91 -36.58
N ALA A 617 22.45 9.55 -37.49
CA ALA A 617 22.54 9.88 -38.92
C ALA A 617 22.56 11.40 -39.16
N ALA A 618 21.72 12.16 -38.42
CA ALA A 618 21.68 13.61 -38.54
C ALA A 618 23.00 14.26 -38.05
N VAL A 619 23.59 13.76 -36.94
CA VAL A 619 24.88 14.27 -36.44
C VAL A 619 26.01 13.96 -37.42
N VAL A 620 26.08 12.73 -37.95
CA VAL A 620 27.11 12.33 -38.92
C VAL A 620 26.97 13.15 -40.21
N GLY A 621 25.74 13.25 -40.73
CA GLY A 621 25.47 14.09 -41.92
C GLY A 621 25.79 15.57 -41.70
N ALA A 622 25.52 16.07 -40.50
CA ALA A 622 25.88 17.45 -40.12
C ALA A 622 27.40 17.68 -40.15
N ILE A 623 28.18 16.75 -39.54
CA ILE A 623 29.64 16.83 -39.53
C ILE A 623 30.17 16.80 -40.97
N MET A 624 29.67 15.89 -41.83
CA MET A 624 30.08 15.82 -43.23
C MET A 624 29.78 17.13 -44.01
N LEU A 625 28.64 17.75 -43.76
CA LEU A 625 28.25 19.01 -44.40
C LEU A 625 29.07 20.21 -43.88
N ILE A 626 29.40 20.22 -42.55
CA ILE A 626 30.18 21.30 -41.94
C ILE A 626 31.66 21.25 -42.40
N THR A 627 32.20 20.04 -42.59
CA THR A 627 33.60 19.83 -43.02
C THR A 627 33.75 19.86 -44.55
N SER A 628 32.69 19.99 -45.30
CA SER A 628 32.75 20.09 -46.77
C SER A 628 33.10 21.53 -47.19
N ASP A 629 34.18 21.69 -47.90
CA ASP A 629 34.61 22.96 -48.51
C ASP A 629 33.94 23.18 -49.89
N GLU A 630 33.00 22.35 -50.30
CA GLU A 630 32.27 22.40 -51.56
C GLU A 630 30.95 23.18 -51.44
N GLY A 631 30.50 23.79 -52.50
CA GLY A 631 29.22 24.46 -52.60
C GLY A 631 29.33 26.00 -52.77
N PRO A 632 28.19 26.66 -53.07
CA PRO A 632 28.19 28.13 -53.24
C PRO A 632 28.53 28.81 -51.90
N LEU A 633 29.30 29.88 -51.99
CA LEU A 633 29.68 30.70 -50.83
C LEU A 633 28.47 31.54 -50.38
N LEU A 634 28.12 31.42 -49.12
CA LEU A 634 27.09 32.21 -48.44
C LEU A 634 27.68 33.54 -47.94
N THR A 635 28.95 33.48 -47.48
CA THR A 635 29.82 34.61 -47.10
C THR A 635 31.22 34.31 -47.61
N LYS A 636 32.20 35.29 -47.42
CA LYS A 636 33.60 35.09 -47.80
C LYS A 636 34.24 33.83 -47.20
N ASP A 637 33.72 33.36 -46.08
CA ASP A 637 34.34 32.28 -45.27
C ASP A 637 33.38 31.11 -44.96
N ILE A 638 32.11 31.15 -45.40
CA ILE A 638 31.11 30.10 -45.05
C ILE A 638 30.42 29.59 -46.30
N HIS A 639 30.46 28.28 -46.53
CA HIS A 639 29.77 27.59 -47.59
C HIS A 639 28.28 27.29 -47.21
N LEU A 640 27.40 27.27 -48.20
CA LEU A 640 25.96 26.96 -47.98
C LEU A 640 25.76 25.57 -47.34
N TYR A 641 26.59 24.60 -47.70
CA TYR A 641 26.51 23.25 -47.13
C TYR A 641 26.88 23.23 -45.65
N SER A 642 27.87 24.00 -45.21
CA SER A 642 28.19 24.16 -43.80
C SER A 642 27.02 24.75 -43.00
N PHE A 643 26.28 25.69 -43.57
CA PHE A 643 25.07 26.23 -42.95
C PHE A 643 23.99 25.16 -42.75
N PHE A 644 23.69 24.34 -43.76
CA PHE A 644 22.76 23.22 -43.65
C PHE A 644 23.28 22.18 -42.66
N GLY A 645 24.58 21.98 -42.55
CA GLY A 645 25.21 21.16 -41.57
C GLY A 645 24.88 21.62 -40.13
N PHE A 646 24.97 22.92 -39.82
CA PHE A 646 24.57 23.46 -38.51
C PHE A 646 23.07 23.28 -38.21
N VAL A 647 22.19 23.42 -39.22
CA VAL A 647 20.75 23.15 -39.04
C VAL A 647 20.48 21.68 -38.77
N LEU A 648 21.18 20.78 -39.46
CA LEU A 648 21.06 19.35 -39.30
C LEU A 648 21.64 18.89 -37.95
N LEU A 649 22.76 19.49 -37.52
CA LEU A 649 23.37 19.26 -36.20
C LEU A 649 22.38 19.62 -35.07
N PHE A 650 21.70 20.74 -35.23
CA PHE A 650 20.64 21.17 -34.30
C PHE A 650 19.51 20.14 -34.22
N GLY A 651 18.99 19.67 -35.36
CA GLY A 651 17.98 18.61 -35.38
C GLY A 651 18.45 17.33 -34.73
N GLY A 652 19.68 16.90 -35.00
CA GLY A 652 20.34 15.74 -34.38
C GLY A 652 20.49 15.89 -32.87
N PHE A 653 20.88 17.07 -32.40
CA PHE A 653 20.96 17.37 -30.96
C PHE A 653 19.61 17.24 -30.24
N VAL A 654 18.54 17.80 -30.80
CA VAL A 654 17.18 17.70 -30.24
C VAL A 654 16.72 16.24 -30.17
N LEU A 655 16.97 15.45 -31.22
CA LEU A 655 16.61 14.03 -31.27
C LEU A 655 17.43 13.20 -30.29
N SER A 656 18.74 13.47 -30.16
CA SER A 656 19.64 12.82 -29.19
C SER A 656 19.18 13.09 -27.76
N MET A 657 18.81 14.33 -27.46
CA MET A 657 18.31 14.72 -26.14
C MET A 657 16.99 14.02 -25.79
N ARG A 658 16.09 13.87 -26.78
CA ARG A 658 14.87 13.09 -26.64
C ARG A 658 15.18 11.62 -26.36
N SER A 659 16.11 11.01 -27.09
CA SER A 659 16.51 9.61 -26.90
C SER A 659 17.10 9.37 -25.50
N LEU A 660 18.00 10.23 -25.05
CA LEU A 660 18.61 10.18 -23.73
C LEU A 660 17.56 10.26 -22.61
N MET A 661 16.61 11.18 -22.73
CA MET A 661 15.54 11.32 -21.73
C MET A 661 14.60 10.13 -21.66
N LEU A 662 14.30 9.50 -22.79
CA LEU A 662 13.47 8.30 -22.81
C LEU A 662 14.15 7.13 -22.09
N VAL A 663 15.48 7.04 -22.13
CA VAL A 663 16.29 6.06 -21.39
C VAL A 663 16.22 6.32 -19.87
N PHE A 664 16.52 7.54 -19.43
CA PHE A 664 16.53 7.89 -17.99
C PHE A 664 15.14 7.93 -17.34
N ARG A 665 14.07 8.14 -18.11
CA ARG A 665 12.70 8.15 -17.59
C ARG A 665 12.19 6.75 -17.27
N ARG A 666 12.77 5.70 -17.83
CA ARG A 666 12.37 4.32 -17.66
C ARG A 666 12.87 3.71 -16.36
N ASP A 667 14.02 4.16 -15.84
CA ASP A 667 14.56 3.72 -14.53
C ASP A 667 13.72 4.20 -13.33
N GLY A 668 12.70 5.03 -13.56
CA GLY A 668 11.79 5.55 -12.52
C GLY A 668 10.40 4.90 -12.48
N GLN A 669 10.09 3.96 -13.39
CA GLN A 669 8.76 3.31 -13.48
C GLN A 669 8.83 1.76 -13.46
N GLY A 670 10.01 1.17 -13.22
CA GLY A 670 10.22 -0.27 -13.01
C GLY A 670 10.04 -0.67 -11.56
#